data_2e05af688182a7287071e32494357077
#
_entry.id   2e05af688182a7287071e32494357077
#
_cell.length_a   1.000
_cell.length_b   1.000
_cell.length_c   1.000
_cell.angle_alpha   90.00
_cell.angle_beta   90.00
_cell.angle_gamma   90.00
#
_symmetry.space_group_name_H-M   'P 1'
#
loop_
_entity.id
_entity.type
_entity.pdbx_description
1 polymer ?
#
loop_
_entity_poly.entity_id
_entity_poly.type
_entity_poly.pdbx_seq_one_letter_code
_entity_poly.pdbx_strand_id
1 'polypeptide(L)'
;VARPGTNLLVNPGAQTGAVSARGWDSVTTPGWGVSSGLPTVVGYGTKHFPRATGRWPALPGGQMFAGGAGGTARLRQLVPLRSAAGLPVAAGTRYRLSAWLGGTAWSRASATVAFMSAAGRVLARRAIGPVGRASATGGLARRAAAGTLPPGTASARVTVVLATSVTNIDGWNSPYTGYNRAVADAVRLSVSAPVRRPPLAPPPVHVPRYQHVFLFYFENEGFPEIIGNTKQAPYLNSLLPRASLLAHFFAEEHPSDGNYLALAGGSTFGIPLTNPLEINPRYTIRARNISDLMGAAHQTWKAYLQSANGPCDDTVHRNYWNDDEPMTYFADVRDRPAYCSAHLVPLESLRDDLASPASTPNFVWVAPDDCVDMEGCGIRAGDRFLARELGAIMSSPAWRTQRSLAVITFDEDAYNHEHPAQRVPTLVLGSAGVRPGYVSHARYTHYSLLRTIEGALGLGTLTKNDLYARPAGDVFRQGQAVPTQPASSTAARPASSAAARPGTRPATPGLASGLSLAAAAGKPARAAVAQPLASGRQRTAFVVNSGSGTVTPIDLVKRRKGKPIRVGKHPLAIAVTPDGRTAYVANSGSGTVTPIRTATRRAAAPIPVGQDPREIAVTPDGRTAYVANSGSGTVTPIHTATQQAAAPIPVGRNPRAIAVTPDGRTAYVLDWGGAAVTPIDTATGRAGPPIRVGSYPYAITIAPDGTTAYVASYGSNTVTPITVATGRPGRPVPAGQATDALAVTPDARTVYAVGGNSGTVTPITAATGRAGPGIPVGYSPAAIAISRSGRTAYVVNTISGTVTPVDTTTRQAGPPIRVGIYAYPTAITLAPSGTTSVVVDTYAGRVTLINTRTRRVVAQITVGVYPTAAAITG
;
A
#
# COMPACT_ATOMS: atom_id res chain seq x y z
N VAL A 1 -17.90 -27.21 -35.04
CA VAL A 1 -16.76 -28.13 -34.91
C VAL A 1 -15.52 -27.46 -35.47
N ALA A 2 -14.44 -27.40 -34.69
CA ALA A 2 -13.17 -26.83 -35.15
C ALA A 2 -12.50 -27.76 -36.15
N ARG A 3 -11.98 -27.22 -37.26
CA ARG A 3 -11.21 -27.97 -38.27
C ARG A 3 -9.93 -28.54 -37.65
N PRO A 4 -9.36 -29.65 -38.19
CA PRO A 4 -8.04 -30.12 -37.77
C PRO A 4 -6.99 -28.98 -37.78
N GLY A 5 -6.15 -28.91 -36.75
CA GLY A 5 -5.15 -27.86 -36.60
C GLY A 5 -5.65 -26.49 -36.08
N THR A 6 -6.96 -26.30 -35.89
CA THR A 6 -7.50 -25.08 -35.28
C THR A 6 -7.06 -24.97 -33.80
N ASN A 7 -6.85 -23.74 -33.34
CA ASN A 7 -6.61 -23.52 -31.91
C ASN A 7 -7.87 -23.84 -31.09
N LEU A 8 -7.74 -24.77 -30.15
CA LEU A 8 -8.83 -25.21 -29.29
C LEU A 8 -9.05 -24.34 -28.06
N LEU A 9 -8.08 -23.48 -27.74
CA LEU A 9 -8.19 -22.56 -26.60
C LEU A 9 -9.11 -21.39 -26.94
N VAL A 10 -9.86 -21.00 -25.96
CA VAL A 10 -10.72 -19.80 -25.98
C VAL A 10 -9.89 -18.62 -25.47
N ASN A 11 -10.03 -17.44 -26.08
CA ASN A 11 -9.28 -16.24 -25.72
C ASN A 11 -7.76 -16.49 -25.54
N PRO A 12 -7.07 -17.05 -26.54
CA PRO A 12 -5.71 -17.59 -26.39
C PRO A 12 -4.61 -16.51 -26.21
N GLY A 13 -4.89 -15.28 -26.54
CA GLY A 13 -4.00 -14.12 -26.42
C GLY A 13 -4.67 -12.95 -25.70
N ALA A 14 -5.65 -13.25 -24.84
CA ALA A 14 -6.32 -12.24 -24.01
C ALA A 14 -7.07 -11.13 -24.79
N GLN A 15 -7.49 -11.37 -26.03
CA GLN A 15 -8.13 -10.35 -26.88
C GLN A 15 -9.56 -9.97 -26.43
N THR A 16 -10.17 -10.76 -25.57
CA THR A 16 -11.49 -10.50 -24.99
C THR A 16 -11.35 -10.26 -23.49
N GLY A 17 -11.94 -9.21 -22.99
CA GLY A 17 -11.87 -8.83 -21.57
C GLY A 17 -11.40 -7.39 -21.40
N ALA A 18 -11.22 -6.98 -20.17
CA ALA A 18 -10.60 -5.72 -19.80
C ALA A 18 -9.08 -5.77 -20.00
N VAL A 19 -8.46 -4.59 -20.09
CA VAL A 19 -7.01 -4.41 -20.25
C VAL A 19 -6.52 -3.51 -19.15
N SER A 20 -5.46 -3.91 -18.47
CA SER A 20 -4.78 -3.05 -17.51
C SER A 20 -4.06 -1.91 -18.22
N ALA A 21 -4.34 -0.69 -17.85
CA ALA A 21 -3.70 0.49 -18.40
C ALA A 21 -2.24 0.64 -17.93
N ARG A 22 -1.93 0.16 -16.73
CA ARG A 22 -0.60 0.25 -16.10
C ARG A 22 0.22 -1.02 -16.15
N GLY A 23 -0.43 -2.17 -16.45
CA GLY A 23 0.21 -3.47 -16.61
C GLY A 23 0.27 -4.33 -15.36
N TRP A 24 -0.35 -3.91 -14.27
CA TRP A 24 -0.43 -4.67 -13.02
C TRP A 24 -1.81 -4.66 -12.34
N ASP A 25 -2.73 -3.80 -12.76
CA ASP A 25 -4.10 -3.84 -12.26
C ASP A 25 -4.70 -5.22 -12.52
N SER A 26 -5.38 -5.80 -11.54
CA SER A 26 -6.09 -7.05 -11.74
C SER A 26 -7.23 -6.85 -12.73
N VAL A 27 -7.36 -7.78 -13.65
CA VAL A 27 -8.48 -7.83 -14.62
C VAL A 27 -8.94 -9.26 -14.81
N THR A 28 -10.20 -9.46 -15.09
CA THR A 28 -10.70 -10.79 -15.40
C THR A 28 -10.11 -11.29 -16.72
N THR A 29 -9.83 -12.60 -16.77
CA THR A 29 -9.24 -13.29 -17.93
C THR A 29 -10.26 -14.23 -18.56
N PRO A 30 -11.18 -13.74 -19.42
CA PRO A 30 -12.29 -14.54 -19.95
C PRO A 30 -11.83 -15.84 -20.60
N GLY A 31 -12.47 -16.94 -20.24
CA GLY A 31 -12.13 -18.28 -20.72
C GLY A 31 -10.96 -18.95 -19.98
N TRP A 32 -10.27 -18.25 -19.07
CA TRP A 32 -9.17 -18.79 -18.28
C TRP A 32 -9.48 -18.72 -16.78
N GLY A 33 -9.42 -19.86 -16.12
CA GLY A 33 -9.51 -19.90 -14.65
C GLY A 33 -8.18 -19.57 -14.01
N VAL A 34 -8.16 -18.64 -13.08
CA VAL A 34 -6.99 -18.34 -12.25
C VAL A 34 -6.88 -19.35 -11.12
N SER A 35 -5.73 -19.97 -10.94
CA SER A 35 -5.50 -20.97 -9.90
C SER A 35 -4.45 -20.54 -8.86
N SER A 36 -3.73 -19.46 -9.10
CA SER A 36 -2.88 -18.74 -8.13
C SER A 36 -2.45 -17.41 -8.72
N GLY A 37 -2.09 -16.46 -7.87
CA GLY A 37 -1.63 -15.11 -8.23
C GLY A 37 -2.72 -14.23 -8.81
N LEU A 38 -2.35 -13.03 -9.19
CA LEU A 38 -3.22 -12.00 -9.78
C LEU A 38 -2.76 -11.69 -11.22
N PRO A 39 -3.05 -12.56 -12.21
CA PRO A 39 -2.68 -12.27 -13.59
C PRO A 39 -3.46 -11.09 -14.13
N THR A 40 -2.85 -10.37 -15.06
CA THR A 40 -3.47 -9.24 -15.76
C THR A 40 -3.39 -9.41 -17.27
N VAL A 41 -4.03 -8.50 -18.00
CA VAL A 41 -3.98 -8.39 -19.45
C VAL A 41 -3.42 -7.03 -19.82
N VAL A 42 -2.40 -6.99 -20.66
CA VAL A 42 -1.71 -5.76 -21.06
C VAL A 42 -1.69 -5.61 -22.58
N GLY A 43 -1.73 -4.36 -23.03
CA GLY A 43 -1.48 -4.02 -24.44
C GLY A 43 0.01 -4.06 -24.79
N TYR A 44 0.35 -4.29 -26.07
CA TYR A 44 1.71 -4.14 -26.53
C TYR A 44 2.17 -2.68 -26.39
N GLY A 45 3.33 -2.48 -25.77
CA GLY A 45 3.91 -1.15 -25.52
C GLY A 45 3.40 -0.45 -24.26
N THR A 46 2.53 -1.09 -23.48
CA THR A 46 2.27 -0.67 -22.09
C THR A 46 3.61 -0.49 -21.37
N LYS A 47 3.75 0.54 -20.54
CA LYS A 47 5.00 0.87 -19.86
C LYS A 47 5.59 -0.40 -19.19
N HIS A 48 6.87 -0.70 -19.45
CA HIS A 48 7.61 -1.89 -18.99
C HIS A 48 7.28 -3.23 -19.65
N PHE A 49 6.37 -3.27 -20.63
CA PHE A 49 6.04 -4.48 -21.39
C PHE A 49 6.53 -4.39 -22.84
N PRO A 50 6.68 -5.53 -23.54
CA PRO A 50 7.20 -5.55 -24.91
C PRO A 50 6.38 -4.67 -25.85
N ARG A 51 7.07 -3.95 -26.76
CA ARG A 51 6.45 -3.25 -27.90
C ARG A 51 6.40 -4.18 -29.10
N ALA A 52 5.39 -4.02 -29.95
CA ALA A 52 5.38 -4.65 -31.25
C ALA A 52 6.54 -4.10 -32.08
N THR A 53 7.34 -5.00 -32.66
CA THR A 53 8.47 -4.66 -33.53
C THR A 53 8.37 -5.50 -34.81
N GLY A 54 9.11 -5.15 -35.87
CA GLY A 54 9.14 -5.94 -37.09
C GLY A 54 9.56 -7.42 -36.90
N ARG A 55 10.29 -7.74 -35.82
CA ARG A 55 10.62 -9.12 -35.42
C ARG A 55 9.54 -9.78 -34.54
N TRP A 56 8.66 -8.99 -33.93
CA TRP A 56 7.53 -9.45 -33.14
C TRP A 56 6.29 -8.65 -33.54
N PRO A 57 5.61 -9.08 -34.58
CA PRO A 57 4.41 -8.39 -35.02
C PRO A 57 3.38 -8.43 -33.89
N ALA A 58 2.65 -7.33 -33.73
CA ALA A 58 1.48 -7.33 -32.87
C ALA A 58 0.58 -8.49 -33.34
N LEU A 59 0.41 -9.47 -32.48
CA LEU A 59 -0.49 -10.58 -32.78
C LEU A 59 -1.94 -10.04 -32.78
N PRO A 60 -2.86 -10.65 -33.54
CA PRO A 60 -4.22 -10.17 -33.63
C PRO A 60 -4.84 -9.87 -32.27
N GLY A 61 -5.31 -8.64 -32.06
CA GLY A 61 -5.92 -8.19 -30.80
C GLY A 61 -5.07 -7.24 -29.96
N GLY A 62 -3.75 -7.17 -30.19
CA GLY A 62 -2.88 -6.20 -29.53
C GLY A 62 -2.70 -6.36 -28.00
N GLN A 63 -3.08 -7.51 -27.43
CA GLN A 63 -3.09 -7.78 -25.98
C GLN A 63 -2.38 -9.10 -25.66
N MET A 64 -1.87 -9.23 -24.42
CA MET A 64 -1.20 -10.44 -23.92
C MET A 64 -1.48 -10.63 -22.42
N PHE A 65 -1.40 -11.88 -21.93
CA PHE A 65 -1.40 -12.16 -20.50
C PHE A 65 -0.10 -11.71 -19.85
N ALA A 66 -0.19 -11.10 -18.68
CA ALA A 66 0.94 -10.72 -17.83
C ALA A 66 0.76 -11.25 -16.41
N GLY A 67 1.86 -11.29 -15.65
CA GLY A 67 1.86 -11.85 -14.30
C GLY A 67 1.13 -11.00 -13.26
N GLY A 68 0.95 -9.72 -13.54
CA GLY A 68 0.21 -8.78 -12.67
C GLY A 68 0.91 -8.44 -11.37
N ALA A 69 0.16 -7.89 -10.44
CA ALA A 69 0.60 -7.69 -9.07
C ALA A 69 0.70 -9.06 -8.40
N GLY A 70 1.84 -9.34 -7.82
CA GLY A 70 1.97 -10.57 -7.08
C GLY A 70 3.04 -11.55 -7.58
N GLY A 71 3.16 -12.65 -6.86
CA GLY A 71 4.13 -13.71 -7.11
C GLY A 71 3.87 -14.49 -8.40
N THR A 72 3.76 -15.80 -8.30
CA THR A 72 3.53 -16.66 -9.47
C THR A 72 2.05 -16.77 -9.80
N ALA A 73 1.63 -16.19 -10.93
CA ALA A 73 0.28 -16.34 -11.45
C ALA A 73 0.14 -17.60 -12.32
N ARG A 74 -1.00 -18.28 -12.22
CA ARG A 74 -1.35 -19.47 -13.00
C ARG A 74 -2.74 -19.38 -13.57
N LEU A 75 -2.80 -19.36 -14.90
CA LEU A 75 -4.03 -19.41 -15.70
C LEU A 75 -4.26 -20.82 -16.21
N ARG A 76 -5.47 -21.31 -16.14
CA ARG A 76 -5.83 -22.66 -16.59
C ARG A 76 -7.04 -22.65 -17.51
N GLN A 77 -7.01 -23.48 -18.54
CA GLN A 77 -8.17 -23.77 -19.37
C GLN A 77 -8.28 -25.28 -19.59
N LEU A 78 -9.47 -25.84 -19.29
CA LEU A 78 -9.79 -27.24 -19.57
C LEU A 78 -10.49 -27.33 -20.91
N VAL A 79 -9.95 -28.12 -21.82
CA VAL A 79 -10.50 -28.36 -23.16
C VAL A 79 -10.97 -29.79 -23.24
N PRO A 80 -12.27 -30.05 -23.33
CA PRO A 80 -12.78 -31.38 -23.67
C PRO A 80 -12.30 -31.81 -25.06
N LEU A 81 -11.67 -32.97 -25.16
CA LEU A 81 -11.22 -33.54 -26.45
C LEU A 81 -12.26 -34.54 -26.95
N ARG A 82 -13.35 -33.98 -27.46
CA ARG A 82 -14.48 -34.75 -28.04
C ARG A 82 -14.73 -34.35 -29.49
N SER A 83 -15.07 -35.34 -30.31
CA SER A 83 -15.52 -35.14 -31.69
C SER A 83 -16.88 -34.41 -31.73
N ALA A 84 -17.35 -34.10 -32.92
CA ALA A 84 -18.69 -33.54 -33.13
C ALA A 84 -19.79 -34.44 -32.56
N ALA A 85 -19.63 -35.76 -32.65
CA ALA A 85 -20.54 -36.76 -32.10
C ALA A 85 -20.41 -36.97 -30.57
N GLY A 86 -19.58 -36.15 -29.86
CA GLY A 86 -19.38 -36.28 -28.42
C GLY A 86 -18.43 -37.40 -27.98
N LEU A 87 -17.90 -38.20 -28.91
CA LEU A 87 -16.98 -39.32 -28.63
C LEU A 87 -15.56 -38.78 -28.30
N PRO A 88 -14.77 -39.47 -27.46
CA PRO A 88 -13.38 -39.14 -27.25
C PRO A 88 -12.58 -39.13 -28.56
N VAL A 89 -11.61 -38.24 -28.66
CA VAL A 89 -10.67 -38.22 -29.80
C VAL A 89 -9.78 -39.46 -29.75
N ALA A 90 -9.53 -40.09 -30.92
CA ALA A 90 -8.75 -41.31 -31.01
C ALA A 90 -7.33 -41.18 -30.41
N ALA A 91 -6.87 -42.25 -29.76
CA ALA A 91 -5.49 -42.39 -29.36
C ALA A 91 -4.54 -42.25 -30.56
N GLY A 92 -3.33 -41.71 -30.31
CA GLY A 92 -2.39 -41.48 -31.40
C GLY A 92 -2.63 -40.21 -32.23
N THR A 93 -3.78 -39.51 -32.03
CA THR A 93 -4.01 -38.19 -32.66
C THR A 93 -2.87 -37.22 -32.30
N ARG A 94 -2.26 -36.61 -33.34
CA ARG A 94 -1.19 -35.64 -33.11
C ARG A 94 -1.70 -34.36 -32.48
N TYR A 95 -0.91 -33.80 -31.54
CA TYR A 95 -1.18 -32.48 -30.95
C TYR A 95 0.02 -31.57 -31.11
N ARG A 96 -0.21 -30.25 -30.99
CA ARG A 96 0.81 -29.21 -30.92
C ARG A 96 0.39 -28.17 -29.87
N LEU A 97 1.25 -27.93 -28.86
CA LEU A 97 1.19 -26.82 -27.96
C LEU A 97 2.21 -25.76 -28.40
N SER A 98 1.82 -24.51 -28.53
CA SER A 98 2.77 -23.40 -28.77
C SER A 98 2.29 -22.11 -28.11
N ALA A 99 3.24 -21.23 -27.78
CA ALA A 99 2.97 -19.90 -27.25
C ALA A 99 4.15 -18.96 -27.55
N TRP A 100 3.88 -17.66 -27.52
CA TRP A 100 4.91 -16.64 -27.38
C TRP A 100 5.07 -16.36 -25.89
N LEU A 101 6.28 -16.54 -25.37
CA LEU A 101 6.62 -16.46 -23.94
C LEU A 101 7.77 -15.49 -23.74
N GLY A 102 7.70 -14.70 -22.68
CA GLY A 102 8.73 -13.73 -22.35
C GLY A 102 8.70 -13.31 -20.88
N GLY A 103 9.63 -12.45 -20.53
CA GLY A 103 9.75 -11.91 -19.18
C GLY A 103 11.03 -11.10 -19.04
N THR A 104 11.34 -10.70 -17.82
CA THR A 104 12.59 -10.01 -17.44
C THR A 104 13.63 -10.99 -16.92
N ALA A 105 14.78 -10.47 -16.43
CA ALA A 105 15.77 -11.31 -15.76
C ALA A 105 15.20 -12.10 -14.57
N TRP A 106 14.19 -11.56 -13.90
CA TRP A 106 13.58 -12.09 -12.68
C TRP A 106 12.22 -12.75 -12.90
N SER A 107 11.60 -12.56 -14.07
CA SER A 107 10.28 -13.09 -14.41
C SER A 107 10.33 -14.01 -15.61
N ARG A 108 9.64 -15.15 -15.54
CA ARG A 108 9.67 -16.19 -16.56
C ARG A 108 8.26 -16.71 -16.88
N ALA A 109 7.98 -16.93 -18.15
CA ALA A 109 6.72 -17.51 -18.59
C ALA A 109 6.91 -18.95 -19.12
N SER A 110 5.95 -19.81 -18.85
CA SER A 110 5.88 -21.16 -19.40
C SER A 110 4.43 -21.55 -19.67
N ALA A 111 4.23 -22.54 -20.55
CA ALA A 111 2.92 -23.17 -20.74
C ALA A 111 3.06 -24.70 -20.70
N THR A 112 2.07 -25.35 -20.11
CA THR A 112 2.02 -26.81 -19.96
C THR A 112 0.67 -27.32 -20.43
N VAL A 113 0.64 -28.45 -21.12
CA VAL A 113 -0.56 -29.23 -21.36
C VAL A 113 -0.49 -30.52 -20.55
N ALA A 114 -1.57 -30.82 -19.82
CA ALA A 114 -1.79 -32.10 -19.17
C ALA A 114 -2.97 -32.81 -19.83
N PHE A 115 -2.76 -34.00 -20.34
CA PHE A 115 -3.80 -34.86 -20.94
C PHE A 115 -4.40 -35.70 -19.82
N MET A 116 -5.73 -35.72 -19.76
CA MET A 116 -6.46 -36.26 -18.64
C MET A 116 -7.47 -37.32 -19.10
N SER A 117 -7.64 -38.37 -18.31
CA SER A 117 -8.69 -39.36 -18.48
C SER A 117 -10.08 -38.78 -18.15
N ALA A 118 -11.15 -39.52 -18.45
CA ALA A 118 -12.51 -39.16 -18.07
C ALA A 118 -12.69 -39.02 -16.55
N ALA A 119 -11.94 -39.79 -15.75
CA ALA A 119 -11.91 -39.70 -14.30
C ALA A 119 -10.98 -38.58 -13.77
N GLY A 120 -10.47 -37.69 -14.63
CA GLY A 120 -9.62 -36.57 -14.24
C GLY A 120 -8.16 -36.91 -13.90
N ARG A 121 -7.74 -38.19 -14.07
CA ARG A 121 -6.36 -38.60 -13.85
C ARG A 121 -5.45 -38.08 -14.97
N VAL A 122 -4.28 -37.53 -14.62
CA VAL A 122 -3.29 -37.07 -15.60
C VAL A 122 -2.58 -38.29 -16.23
N LEU A 123 -2.69 -38.39 -17.55
CA LEU A 123 -2.11 -39.45 -18.37
C LEU A 123 -0.71 -39.09 -18.89
N ALA A 124 -0.53 -37.81 -19.27
CA ALA A 124 0.77 -37.27 -19.69
C ALA A 124 0.82 -35.76 -19.50
N ARG A 125 2.02 -35.20 -19.47
CA ARG A 125 2.27 -33.74 -19.46
C ARG A 125 3.34 -33.37 -20.48
N ARG A 126 3.20 -32.18 -21.07
CA ARG A 126 4.25 -31.54 -21.85
C ARG A 126 4.29 -30.05 -21.54
N ALA A 127 5.49 -29.51 -21.41
CA ALA A 127 5.73 -28.11 -21.11
C ALA A 127 6.56 -27.44 -22.23
N ILE A 128 6.38 -26.14 -22.38
CA ILE A 128 7.18 -25.25 -23.20
C ILE A 128 7.62 -24.07 -22.31
N GLY A 129 8.88 -23.67 -22.42
CA GLY A 129 9.51 -22.73 -21.49
C GLY A 129 10.18 -23.47 -20.32
N PRO A 130 10.58 -22.76 -19.25
CA PRO A 130 10.36 -21.33 -19.02
C PRO A 130 11.18 -20.42 -19.93
N VAL A 131 10.63 -19.26 -20.26
CA VAL A 131 11.32 -18.19 -20.99
C VAL A 131 11.30 -16.94 -20.11
N GLY A 132 12.49 -16.41 -19.82
CA GLY A 132 12.69 -15.14 -19.17
C GLY A 132 12.97 -14.04 -20.19
N ARG A 133 14.07 -13.31 -20.02
CA ARG A 133 14.52 -12.28 -20.94
C ARG A 133 14.93 -12.93 -22.28
N ALA A 134 14.11 -12.76 -23.30
CA ALA A 134 14.37 -13.33 -24.62
C ALA A 134 15.41 -12.52 -25.45
N SER A 135 15.64 -11.25 -25.10
CA SER A 135 16.66 -10.37 -25.67
C SER A 135 17.06 -9.27 -24.68
N ALA A 136 18.10 -8.51 -24.98
CA ALA A 136 18.50 -7.34 -24.17
C ALA A 136 17.36 -6.32 -24.00
N THR A 137 16.40 -6.29 -24.91
CA THR A 137 15.24 -5.39 -24.96
C THR A 137 13.95 -6.00 -24.41
N GLY A 138 13.97 -7.24 -23.84
CA GLY A 138 12.79 -7.85 -23.20
C GLY A 138 11.74 -8.40 -24.16
N GLY A 139 12.11 -9.11 -25.21
CA GLY A 139 11.18 -9.64 -26.21
C GLY A 139 10.51 -10.97 -25.87
N LEU A 140 9.56 -11.38 -26.73
CA LEU A 140 8.87 -12.68 -26.67
C LEU A 140 9.63 -13.71 -27.52
N ALA A 141 9.70 -14.95 -27.04
CA ALA A 141 10.21 -16.08 -27.80
C ALA A 141 9.11 -17.10 -28.07
N ARG A 142 8.96 -17.49 -29.32
CA ARG A 142 8.04 -18.57 -29.65
C ARG A 142 8.59 -19.91 -29.18
N ARG A 143 7.76 -20.68 -28.47
CA ARG A 143 8.07 -22.04 -28.02
C ARG A 143 6.95 -22.97 -28.45
N ALA A 144 7.30 -24.22 -28.77
CA ALA A 144 6.35 -25.23 -29.16
C ALA A 144 6.80 -26.63 -28.72
N ALA A 145 5.82 -27.51 -28.48
CA ALA A 145 5.98 -28.93 -28.29
C ALA A 145 4.89 -29.66 -29.08
N ALA A 146 5.19 -30.84 -29.59
CA ALA A 146 4.22 -31.68 -30.29
C ALA A 146 4.38 -33.14 -29.82
N GLY A 147 3.40 -33.97 -30.15
CA GLY A 147 3.38 -35.40 -29.83
C GLY A 147 2.03 -36.00 -30.20
N THR A 148 1.76 -37.20 -29.67
CA THR A 148 0.49 -37.92 -29.85
C THR A 148 -0.27 -37.96 -28.51
N LEU A 149 -1.60 -37.98 -28.61
CA LEU A 149 -2.48 -38.11 -27.45
C LEU A 149 -2.32 -39.51 -26.82
N PRO A 150 -2.14 -39.60 -25.48
CA PRO A 150 -2.15 -40.86 -24.79
C PRO A 150 -3.49 -41.62 -24.94
N PRO A 151 -3.50 -42.96 -24.89
CA PRO A 151 -4.73 -43.73 -24.80
C PRO A 151 -5.61 -43.29 -23.63
N GLY A 152 -6.93 -43.25 -23.81
CA GLY A 152 -7.88 -42.84 -22.76
C GLY A 152 -7.96 -41.35 -22.50
N THR A 153 -7.38 -40.50 -23.37
CA THR A 153 -7.45 -39.02 -23.18
C THR A 153 -8.87 -38.55 -23.46
N ALA A 154 -9.50 -37.94 -22.46
CA ALA A 154 -10.83 -37.31 -22.53
C ALA A 154 -10.80 -35.77 -22.56
N SER A 155 -9.74 -35.18 -22.03
CA SER A 155 -9.57 -33.72 -21.99
C SER A 155 -8.10 -33.30 -21.92
N ALA A 156 -7.84 -32.07 -22.27
CA ALA A 156 -6.54 -31.42 -22.09
C ALA A 156 -6.66 -30.21 -21.16
N ARG A 157 -5.84 -30.12 -20.13
CA ARG A 157 -5.72 -28.93 -19.28
C ARG A 157 -4.47 -28.17 -19.66
N VAL A 158 -4.66 -26.99 -20.26
CA VAL A 158 -3.55 -26.07 -20.53
C VAL A 158 -3.38 -25.14 -19.33
N THR A 159 -2.15 -25.00 -18.87
CA THR A 159 -1.77 -24.10 -17.78
C THR A 159 -0.68 -23.15 -18.28
N VAL A 160 -0.91 -21.86 -18.16
CA VAL A 160 0.10 -20.81 -18.35
C VAL A 160 0.61 -20.44 -16.97
N VAL A 161 1.92 -20.42 -16.78
CA VAL A 161 2.59 -20.04 -15.55
C VAL A 161 3.43 -18.82 -15.84
N LEU A 162 3.12 -17.74 -15.14
CA LEU A 162 3.80 -16.46 -15.17
C LEU A 162 4.48 -16.30 -13.81
N ALA A 163 5.76 -16.65 -13.74
CA ALA A 163 6.52 -16.73 -12.51
C ALA A 163 7.51 -15.58 -12.35
N THR A 164 7.66 -15.08 -11.15
CA THR A 164 8.75 -14.19 -10.76
C THR A 164 9.57 -14.84 -9.63
N SER A 165 10.87 -14.57 -9.61
CA SER A 165 11.73 -14.92 -8.49
C SER A 165 11.76 -13.82 -7.41
N VAL A 166 11.13 -12.69 -7.68
CA VAL A 166 10.92 -11.64 -6.68
C VAL A 166 9.69 -12.03 -5.87
N THR A 167 9.88 -12.36 -4.61
CA THR A 167 8.83 -12.88 -3.71
C THR A 167 8.14 -11.81 -2.89
N ASN A 168 8.50 -10.53 -3.04
CA ASN A 168 7.93 -9.43 -2.28
C ASN A 168 7.13 -8.49 -3.17
N ILE A 169 5.88 -8.34 -2.80
CA ILE A 169 4.87 -7.51 -3.45
C ILE A 169 4.54 -6.34 -2.52
N ASP A 170 5.56 -5.62 -2.09
CA ASP A 170 5.32 -4.41 -1.28
C ASP A 170 5.00 -3.26 -2.22
N GLY A 171 3.71 -3.04 -2.48
CA GLY A 171 3.18 -2.02 -3.39
C GLY A 171 3.47 -0.58 -2.96
N TRP A 172 3.86 -0.35 -1.73
CA TRP A 172 3.90 0.99 -1.14
C TRP A 172 5.06 1.91 -1.57
N ASN A 173 6.18 1.40 -2.09
CA ASN A 173 7.32 2.29 -2.36
C ASN A 173 8.17 1.94 -3.57
N SER A 174 7.76 1.00 -4.41
CA SER A 174 8.45 0.76 -5.68
C SER A 174 7.49 0.30 -6.76
N PRO A 175 7.04 1.20 -7.63
CA PRO A 175 6.21 0.83 -8.77
C PRO A 175 6.91 -0.13 -9.75
N TYR A 176 8.10 -0.65 -9.41
CA TYR A 176 8.94 -1.35 -10.39
C TYR A 176 9.53 -2.68 -9.92
N THR A 177 9.53 -3.03 -8.66
CA THR A 177 10.27 -4.22 -8.16
C THR A 177 9.42 -5.42 -7.75
N GLY A 178 8.15 -5.24 -7.45
CA GLY A 178 7.24 -6.32 -7.01
C GLY A 178 6.39 -6.96 -8.10
N TYR A 179 6.37 -6.41 -9.32
CA TYR A 179 5.46 -6.87 -10.36
C TYR A 179 6.02 -8.01 -11.19
N ASN A 180 5.18 -9.01 -11.40
CA ASN A 180 5.50 -10.15 -12.24
C ASN A 180 5.38 -9.78 -13.73
N ARG A 181 6.50 -9.45 -14.37
CA ARG A 181 6.58 -9.08 -15.78
C ARG A 181 6.72 -10.28 -16.72
N ALA A 182 6.38 -11.47 -16.28
CA ALA A 182 6.25 -12.61 -17.15
C ALA A 182 5.04 -12.41 -18.07
N VAL A 183 5.18 -12.69 -19.36
CA VAL A 183 4.13 -12.50 -20.35
C VAL A 183 3.95 -13.73 -21.23
N ALA A 184 2.71 -13.99 -21.62
CA ALA A 184 2.37 -15.05 -22.57
C ALA A 184 1.30 -14.56 -23.53
N ASP A 185 1.50 -14.86 -24.82
CA ASP A 185 0.57 -14.52 -25.88
C ASP A 185 0.40 -15.65 -26.89
N ALA A 186 -0.72 -15.61 -27.63
CA ALA A 186 -1.10 -16.56 -28.68
C ALA A 186 -0.88 -18.01 -28.23
N VAL A 187 -1.27 -18.34 -27.02
CA VAL A 187 -1.21 -19.71 -26.49
C VAL A 187 -2.11 -20.59 -27.36
N ARG A 188 -1.55 -21.63 -27.94
CA ARG A 188 -2.28 -22.46 -28.91
C ARG A 188 -2.14 -23.93 -28.56
N LEU A 189 -3.26 -24.60 -28.42
CA LEU A 189 -3.37 -26.04 -28.42
C LEU A 189 -4.17 -26.46 -29.67
N SER A 190 -3.61 -27.29 -30.52
CA SER A 190 -4.32 -27.86 -31.66
C SER A 190 -4.11 -29.38 -31.72
N VAL A 191 -5.06 -30.08 -32.32
CA VAL A 191 -4.99 -31.50 -32.58
C VAL A 191 -5.28 -31.77 -34.07
N SER A 192 -4.81 -32.91 -34.61
CA SER A 192 -4.99 -33.28 -36.00
C SER A 192 -6.39 -33.88 -36.32
N ALA A 193 -7.26 -33.94 -35.34
CA ALA A 193 -8.65 -34.38 -35.49
C ALA A 193 -9.64 -33.23 -35.31
N PRO A 194 -10.85 -33.27 -35.88
CA PRO A 194 -11.89 -32.28 -35.65
C PRO A 194 -12.42 -32.40 -34.20
N VAL A 195 -12.45 -31.32 -33.47
CA VAL A 195 -12.85 -31.26 -32.03
C VAL A 195 -13.85 -30.14 -31.83
N ARG A 196 -14.77 -30.34 -30.89
CA ARG A 196 -15.71 -29.30 -30.46
C ARG A 196 -14.97 -28.28 -29.61
N ARG A 197 -14.93 -27.01 -30.03
CA ARG A 197 -14.34 -25.89 -29.25
C ARG A 197 -15.37 -25.37 -28.24
N PRO A 198 -15.03 -25.18 -26.97
CA PRO A 198 -15.93 -24.54 -26.02
C PRO A 198 -16.22 -23.08 -26.42
N PRO A 199 -17.44 -22.58 -26.24
CA PRO A 199 -17.73 -21.16 -26.45
C PRO A 199 -17.10 -20.30 -25.39
N LEU A 200 -16.78 -19.06 -25.73
CA LEU A 200 -16.48 -18.00 -24.77
C LEU A 200 -17.81 -17.31 -24.43
N ALA A 201 -18.29 -17.54 -23.23
CA ALA A 201 -19.47 -16.87 -22.70
C ALA A 201 -19.22 -16.39 -21.28
N PRO A 202 -19.87 -15.30 -20.85
CA PRO A 202 -19.88 -14.91 -19.45
C PRO A 202 -20.40 -16.07 -18.58
N PRO A 203 -19.89 -16.23 -17.36
CA PRO A 203 -20.43 -17.21 -16.42
C PRO A 203 -21.92 -16.95 -16.15
N PRO A 204 -22.76 -17.99 -16.06
CA PRO A 204 -24.16 -17.79 -15.72
C PRO A 204 -24.33 -17.26 -14.31
N VAL A 205 -25.29 -16.36 -14.10
CA VAL A 205 -25.61 -15.78 -12.81
C VAL A 205 -26.73 -16.61 -12.16
N HIS A 206 -26.33 -17.48 -11.23
CA HIS A 206 -27.26 -18.30 -10.44
C HIS A 206 -27.42 -17.70 -9.03
N VAL A 207 -27.74 -16.41 -8.96
CA VAL A 207 -27.97 -15.68 -7.70
C VAL A 207 -29.46 -15.37 -7.60
N PRO A 208 -30.12 -15.77 -6.50
CA PRO A 208 -31.53 -15.43 -6.26
C PRO A 208 -31.70 -13.90 -6.10
N ARG A 209 -32.90 -13.41 -6.42
CA ARG A 209 -33.25 -12.00 -6.20
C ARG A 209 -33.49 -11.69 -4.74
N TYR A 210 -33.01 -10.53 -4.33
CA TYR A 210 -33.17 -9.96 -2.99
C TYR A 210 -33.71 -8.54 -3.11
N GLN A 211 -34.53 -8.11 -2.16
CA GLN A 211 -35.02 -6.75 -2.05
C GLN A 211 -33.98 -5.83 -1.43
N HIS A 212 -33.19 -6.36 -0.48
CA HIS A 212 -32.16 -5.60 0.21
C HIS A 212 -30.85 -6.36 0.22
N VAL A 213 -29.77 -5.65 -0.05
CA VAL A 213 -28.38 -6.13 0.09
C VAL A 213 -27.62 -5.19 1.00
N PHE A 214 -27.09 -5.71 2.09
CA PHE A 214 -26.28 -5.00 3.07
C PHE A 214 -24.83 -5.44 2.93
N LEU A 215 -23.92 -4.50 2.70
CA LEU A 215 -22.49 -4.72 2.56
C LEU A 215 -21.77 -4.11 3.74
N PHE A 216 -21.01 -4.91 4.47
CA PHE A 216 -20.00 -4.49 5.44
C PHE A 216 -18.63 -4.68 4.81
N TYR A 217 -17.86 -3.62 4.75
CA TYR A 217 -16.54 -3.63 4.12
C TYR A 217 -15.52 -3.18 5.15
N PHE A 218 -14.61 -4.07 5.54
CA PHE A 218 -13.61 -3.88 6.58
C PHE A 218 -12.20 -3.78 5.97
N GLU A 219 -11.24 -3.33 6.76
CA GLU A 219 -9.88 -3.04 6.36
C GLU A 219 -8.88 -4.12 6.79
N ASN A 220 -7.89 -4.38 5.90
CA ASN A 220 -6.58 -4.93 6.18
C ASN A 220 -6.49 -6.19 7.07
N GLU A 221 -7.45 -7.12 6.99
CA GLU A 221 -7.41 -8.35 7.79
C GLU A 221 -7.53 -9.61 6.94
N GLY A 222 -6.52 -10.46 7.04
CA GLY A 222 -6.44 -11.72 6.31
C GLY A 222 -7.37 -12.80 6.85
N PHE A 223 -7.55 -13.84 6.04
CA PHE A 223 -8.43 -14.96 6.37
C PHE A 223 -8.09 -15.66 7.71
N PRO A 224 -6.80 -15.97 8.01
CA PRO A 224 -6.45 -16.67 9.26
C PRO A 224 -6.53 -15.78 10.49
N GLU A 225 -6.44 -14.47 10.33
CA GLU A 225 -6.54 -13.49 11.42
C GLU A 225 -7.97 -13.42 11.97
N ILE A 226 -8.97 -13.70 11.14
CA ILE A 226 -10.39 -13.61 11.44
C ILE A 226 -11.03 -14.98 11.63
N ILE A 227 -10.91 -15.88 10.64
CA ILE A 227 -11.62 -17.17 10.64
C ILE A 227 -10.95 -18.15 11.59
N GLY A 228 -11.68 -18.58 12.62
CA GLY A 228 -11.20 -19.43 13.71
C GLY A 228 -10.63 -18.64 14.90
N ASN A 229 -10.44 -17.34 14.78
CA ASN A 229 -9.98 -16.48 15.87
C ASN A 229 -11.15 -16.05 16.77
N THR A 230 -11.72 -16.98 17.53
CA THR A 230 -12.86 -16.72 18.44
C THR A 230 -12.51 -15.78 19.60
N LYS A 231 -11.22 -15.52 19.84
CA LYS A 231 -10.77 -14.60 20.88
C LYS A 231 -10.91 -13.14 20.44
N GLN A 232 -10.58 -12.81 19.18
CA GLN A 232 -10.61 -11.44 18.67
C GLN A 232 -11.89 -11.15 17.86
N ALA A 233 -12.41 -12.13 17.12
CA ALA A 233 -13.62 -12.04 16.31
C ALA A 233 -14.70 -13.06 16.77
N PRO A 234 -15.15 -13.03 18.04
CA PRO A 234 -16.12 -14.01 18.55
C PRO A 234 -17.47 -13.93 17.82
N TYR A 235 -17.98 -12.74 17.54
CA TYR A 235 -19.28 -12.57 16.88
C TYR A 235 -19.22 -13.05 15.42
N LEU A 236 -18.23 -12.60 14.66
CA LEU A 236 -18.08 -13.00 13.26
C LEU A 236 -17.96 -14.53 13.15
N ASN A 237 -17.15 -15.17 14.00
CA ASN A 237 -17.04 -16.63 14.03
C ASN A 237 -18.34 -17.32 14.46
N SER A 238 -19.18 -16.68 15.29
CA SER A 238 -20.50 -17.21 15.67
C SER A 238 -21.50 -17.23 14.50
N LEU A 239 -21.23 -16.46 13.44
CA LEU A 239 -22.06 -16.42 12.23
C LEU A 239 -21.79 -17.61 11.30
N LEU A 240 -20.61 -18.26 11.36
CA LEU A 240 -20.20 -19.32 10.44
C LEU A 240 -21.23 -20.46 10.28
N PRO A 241 -21.91 -20.95 11.33
CA PRO A 241 -22.93 -21.97 11.17
C PRO A 241 -24.20 -21.51 10.42
N ARG A 242 -24.42 -20.18 10.33
CA ARG A 242 -25.58 -19.55 9.70
C ARG A 242 -25.26 -18.90 8.36
N ALA A 243 -23.99 -18.64 8.08
CA ALA A 243 -23.48 -18.02 6.86
C ALA A 243 -22.95 -19.05 5.89
N SER A 244 -22.77 -18.66 4.63
CA SER A 244 -21.84 -19.31 3.72
C SER A 244 -20.51 -18.57 3.74
N LEU A 245 -19.40 -19.32 3.78
CA LEU A 245 -18.03 -18.80 3.79
C LEU A 245 -17.40 -18.95 2.40
N LEU A 246 -16.93 -17.88 1.81
CA LEU A 246 -16.10 -17.88 0.59
C LEU A 246 -14.63 -18.12 0.98
N ALA A 247 -14.23 -19.37 1.16
CA ALA A 247 -12.92 -19.70 1.72
C ALA A 247 -11.73 -19.34 0.79
N HIS A 248 -11.98 -19.05 -0.47
CA HIS A 248 -10.97 -18.64 -1.45
C HIS A 248 -11.37 -17.30 -2.11
N PHE A 249 -11.60 -16.31 -1.29
CA PHE A 249 -11.80 -14.92 -1.74
C PHE A 249 -10.48 -14.17 -1.67
N PHE A 250 -10.19 -13.35 -2.68
CA PHE A 250 -8.91 -12.69 -2.84
C PHE A 250 -9.11 -11.23 -3.24
N ALA A 251 -8.32 -10.34 -2.65
CA ALA A 251 -8.23 -8.96 -3.06
C ALA A 251 -7.71 -8.80 -4.50
N GLU A 252 -7.96 -7.68 -5.13
CA GLU A 252 -7.53 -7.37 -6.50
C GLU A 252 -6.11 -6.80 -6.50
N GLU A 253 -5.79 -5.94 -5.55
CA GLU A 253 -4.48 -5.29 -5.42
C GLU A 253 -4.23 -4.78 -3.99
N HIS A 254 -3.02 -4.25 -3.74
CA HIS A 254 -2.66 -3.36 -2.66
C HIS A 254 -2.23 -2.01 -3.26
N PRO A 255 -2.53 -0.87 -2.63
CA PRO A 255 -3.29 -0.66 -1.40
C PRO A 255 -4.81 -0.72 -1.62
N SER A 256 -5.54 -0.49 -0.53
CA SER A 256 -6.98 -0.63 -0.35
C SER A 256 -7.87 -0.02 -1.42
N ASP A 257 -7.60 1.21 -1.86
CA ASP A 257 -8.44 1.97 -2.81
C ASP A 257 -8.86 1.19 -4.07
N GLY A 258 -7.93 0.41 -4.65
CA GLY A 258 -8.21 -0.38 -5.84
C GLY A 258 -9.30 -1.43 -5.60
N ASN A 259 -9.37 -1.99 -4.39
CA ASN A 259 -10.35 -3.00 -3.99
C ASN A 259 -11.73 -2.40 -3.78
N TYR A 260 -11.81 -1.23 -3.13
CA TYR A 260 -13.04 -0.45 -3.00
C TYR A 260 -13.60 -0.09 -4.37
N LEU A 261 -12.76 0.42 -5.27
CA LEU A 261 -13.17 0.81 -6.61
C LEU A 261 -13.54 -0.38 -7.51
N ALA A 262 -12.88 -1.52 -7.33
CA ALA A 262 -13.23 -2.75 -8.04
C ALA A 262 -14.67 -3.19 -7.70
N LEU A 263 -15.09 -3.01 -6.46
CA LEU A 263 -16.43 -3.33 -5.99
C LEU A 263 -17.47 -2.27 -6.36
N ALA A 264 -17.12 -0.98 -6.29
CA ALA A 264 -18.04 0.11 -6.60
C ALA A 264 -18.21 0.37 -8.11
N GLY A 265 -17.13 0.22 -8.90
CA GLY A 265 -17.09 0.62 -10.32
C GLY A 265 -16.67 -0.48 -11.29
N GLY A 266 -16.42 -1.69 -10.83
CA GLY A 266 -16.02 -2.82 -11.68
C GLY A 266 -14.59 -2.69 -12.25
N SER A 267 -13.76 -1.79 -11.71
CA SER A 267 -12.38 -1.58 -12.13
C SER A 267 -11.61 -0.92 -11.00
N THR A 268 -10.31 -1.14 -10.92
CA THR A 268 -9.40 -0.40 -10.06
C THR A 268 -9.06 1.00 -10.62
N PHE A 269 -9.53 1.31 -11.81
CA PHE A 269 -9.35 2.57 -12.57
C PHE A 269 -7.91 3.04 -12.71
N GLY A 270 -6.95 2.21 -12.33
CA GLY A 270 -5.55 2.55 -12.45
C GLY A 270 -5.11 3.64 -11.47
N ILE A 271 -5.73 3.77 -10.31
CA ILE A 271 -5.27 4.67 -9.26
C ILE A 271 -3.84 4.33 -8.86
N PRO A 272 -2.93 5.32 -8.76
CA PRO A 272 -1.53 5.04 -8.47
C PRO A 272 -1.36 4.43 -7.07
N LEU A 273 -0.59 3.37 -6.98
CA LEU A 273 -0.19 2.67 -5.76
C LEU A 273 0.71 3.51 -4.81
N THR A 274 0.84 4.80 -5.03
CA THR A 274 1.76 5.68 -4.28
C THR A 274 0.99 6.76 -3.55
N ASN A 275 0.44 6.38 -2.43
CA ASN A 275 -0.18 7.28 -1.46
C ASN A 275 -1.35 8.11 -1.99
N PRO A 276 -2.53 7.57 -1.97
CA PRO A 276 -3.76 8.27 -2.28
C PRO A 276 -4.55 8.67 -1.04
N LEU A 277 -3.99 8.72 0.13
CA LEU A 277 -4.67 9.05 1.40
C LEU A 277 -5.38 10.43 1.40
N GLU A 278 -5.75 10.95 0.25
CA GLU A 278 -6.58 12.13 0.08
C GLU A 278 -7.33 11.97 -1.23
N ILE A 279 -8.65 12.17 -1.23
CA ILE A 279 -9.41 12.38 -2.47
C ILE A 279 -8.76 13.56 -3.19
N ASN A 280 -7.86 13.24 -4.09
CA ASN A 280 -7.21 14.24 -4.90
C ASN A 280 -8.10 14.47 -6.13
N PRO A 281 -8.47 15.73 -6.48
CA PRO A 281 -9.22 16.02 -7.70
C PRO A 281 -8.62 15.43 -8.98
N ARG A 282 -7.35 15.07 -8.97
CA ARG A 282 -6.68 14.35 -10.06
C ARG A 282 -7.21 12.93 -10.29
N TYR A 283 -7.80 12.31 -9.27
CA TYR A 283 -8.33 10.94 -9.32
C TYR A 283 -9.85 10.89 -9.48
N THR A 284 -10.46 12.00 -9.90
CA THR A 284 -11.88 12.01 -10.24
C THR A 284 -12.18 11.01 -11.34
N ILE A 285 -12.99 10.02 -11.01
CA ILE A 285 -13.40 8.96 -11.91
C ILE A 285 -14.65 9.42 -12.67
N ARG A 286 -14.56 9.46 -14.00
CA ARG A 286 -15.68 9.77 -14.88
C ARG A 286 -16.12 8.51 -15.61
N ALA A 287 -16.53 7.52 -14.85
CA ALA A 287 -17.02 6.24 -15.35
C ALA A 287 -18.27 5.86 -14.57
N ARG A 288 -19.04 4.90 -15.12
CA ARG A 288 -20.21 4.34 -14.44
C ARG A 288 -19.80 3.58 -13.19
N ASN A 289 -20.65 3.62 -12.20
CA ASN A 289 -20.52 2.92 -10.93
C ASN A 289 -21.85 2.22 -10.53
N ILE A 290 -21.87 1.56 -9.38
CA ILE A 290 -23.04 0.82 -8.93
C ILE A 290 -24.27 1.72 -8.74
N SER A 291 -24.11 2.99 -8.38
CA SER A 291 -25.22 3.93 -8.22
C SER A 291 -25.95 4.21 -9.55
N ASP A 292 -25.22 4.21 -10.67
CA ASP A 292 -25.81 4.32 -11.99
C ASP A 292 -26.69 3.12 -12.35
N LEU A 293 -26.24 1.91 -11.95
CA LEU A 293 -27.04 0.70 -12.16
C LEU A 293 -28.29 0.72 -11.29
N MET A 294 -28.18 1.17 -10.05
CA MET A 294 -29.31 1.34 -9.12
C MET A 294 -30.32 2.34 -9.69
N GLY A 295 -29.86 3.52 -10.10
CA GLY A 295 -30.71 4.55 -10.70
C GLY A 295 -31.43 4.05 -11.95
N ALA A 296 -30.73 3.35 -12.86
CA ALA A 296 -31.31 2.78 -14.06
C ALA A 296 -32.35 1.67 -13.77
N ALA A 297 -32.24 1.00 -12.63
CA ALA A 297 -33.16 -0.02 -12.15
C ALA A 297 -34.29 0.53 -11.26
N HIS A 298 -34.33 1.84 -11.04
CA HIS A 298 -35.27 2.52 -10.12
C HIS A 298 -35.19 1.94 -8.68
N GLN A 299 -33.97 1.58 -8.24
CA GLN A 299 -33.69 1.06 -6.92
C GLN A 299 -32.96 2.11 -6.09
N THR A 300 -33.15 2.04 -4.76
CA THR A 300 -32.55 3.00 -3.80
C THR A 300 -31.25 2.45 -3.22
N TRP A 301 -30.31 3.34 -2.92
CA TRP A 301 -29.07 2.99 -2.24
C TRP A 301 -28.65 4.08 -1.27
N LYS A 302 -27.89 3.70 -0.24
CA LYS A 302 -27.20 4.63 0.67
C LYS A 302 -25.89 3.99 1.18
N ALA A 303 -24.89 4.82 1.38
CA ALA A 303 -23.70 4.52 2.17
C ALA A 303 -23.82 5.21 3.54
N TYR A 304 -23.62 4.45 4.60
CA TYR A 304 -23.69 4.89 5.98
C TYR A 304 -22.29 4.96 6.56
N LEU A 305 -21.85 6.19 6.85
CA LEU A 305 -20.46 6.52 7.18
C LEU A 305 -20.33 6.74 8.68
N GLN A 306 -19.54 5.90 9.34
CA GLN A 306 -19.28 6.10 10.76
C GLN A 306 -18.34 7.29 10.95
N SER A 307 -18.59 8.08 12.00
CA SER A 307 -17.80 9.26 12.37
C SER A 307 -17.76 10.38 11.33
N ALA A 308 -18.56 10.34 10.27
CA ALA A 308 -18.74 11.46 9.35
C ALA A 308 -19.30 12.69 10.06
N ASN A 309 -18.82 13.88 9.73
CA ASN A 309 -19.33 15.15 10.34
C ASN A 309 -20.69 15.59 9.78
N GLY A 310 -21.18 14.93 8.74
CA GLY A 310 -22.44 15.23 8.08
C GLY A 310 -22.62 14.45 6.78
N PRO A 311 -23.71 14.67 6.04
CA PRO A 311 -23.89 14.03 4.75
C PRO A 311 -22.88 14.52 3.70
N CYS A 312 -22.41 13.58 2.84
CA CYS A 312 -21.41 13.85 1.81
C CYS A 312 -20.10 14.42 2.37
N ASP A 313 -19.65 13.87 3.48
CA ASP A 313 -18.36 14.25 4.07
C ASP A 313 -17.21 13.65 3.24
N ASP A 314 -16.48 14.52 2.54
CA ASP A 314 -15.32 14.18 1.72
C ASP A 314 -13.98 14.58 2.40
N THR A 315 -14.00 14.84 3.71
CA THR A 315 -12.85 15.30 4.48
C THR A 315 -12.33 14.22 5.43
N VAL A 316 -11.02 14.16 5.58
CA VAL A 316 -10.38 13.29 6.55
C VAL A 316 -10.32 13.97 7.92
N HIS A 317 -10.88 13.35 8.95
CA HIS A 317 -10.84 13.89 10.31
C HIS A 317 -10.98 12.80 11.39
N ARG A 318 -10.27 12.96 12.49
CA ARG A 318 -10.23 11.99 13.61
C ARG A 318 -9.91 10.57 13.13
N ASN A 319 -10.92 9.69 13.20
CA ASN A 319 -10.88 8.29 12.75
C ASN A 319 -11.61 8.08 11.42
N TYR A 320 -12.17 9.12 10.82
CA TYR A 320 -12.86 9.04 9.54
C TYR A 320 -11.90 9.31 8.40
N TRP A 321 -11.79 8.36 7.49
CA TRP A 321 -11.05 8.46 6.24
C TRP A 321 -12.05 8.38 5.10
N ASN A 322 -11.95 9.32 4.18
CA ASN A 322 -12.89 9.41 3.06
C ASN A 322 -12.63 8.38 1.95
N ASP A 323 -11.52 7.65 2.00
CA ASP A 323 -11.18 6.55 1.10
C ASP A 323 -11.89 5.23 1.46
N ASP A 324 -12.38 5.06 2.68
CA ASP A 324 -13.21 3.91 3.08
C ASP A 324 -14.59 3.94 2.42
N GLU A 325 -14.92 5.03 1.71
CA GLU A 325 -16.15 5.21 0.95
C GLU A 325 -15.83 5.57 -0.51
N PRO A 326 -15.91 4.59 -1.44
CA PRO A 326 -15.42 4.77 -2.80
C PRO A 326 -16.30 5.66 -3.68
N MET A 327 -17.52 6.00 -3.28
CA MET A 327 -18.47 6.73 -4.14
C MET A 327 -18.06 8.20 -4.34
N THR A 328 -17.29 8.77 -3.41
CA THR A 328 -16.74 10.12 -3.51
C THR A 328 -15.65 10.27 -4.58
N TYR A 329 -15.05 9.19 -5.05
CA TYR A 329 -14.15 9.21 -6.20
C TYR A 329 -14.87 9.45 -7.53
N PHE A 330 -16.17 9.16 -7.60
CA PHE A 330 -16.94 9.29 -8.83
C PHE A 330 -17.56 10.67 -8.98
N ALA A 331 -17.29 11.33 -10.13
CA ALA A 331 -17.74 12.69 -10.41
C ALA A 331 -19.26 12.84 -10.41
N ASP A 332 -19.98 11.82 -10.85
CA ASP A 332 -21.44 11.80 -10.91
C ASP A 332 -22.12 11.69 -9.54
N VAL A 333 -21.37 11.31 -8.51
CA VAL A 333 -21.81 11.37 -7.11
C VAL A 333 -21.29 12.63 -6.44
N ARG A 334 -19.98 12.84 -6.38
CA ARG A 334 -19.32 13.93 -5.67
C ARG A 334 -19.68 15.32 -6.20
N ASP A 335 -19.66 15.50 -7.55
CA ASP A 335 -19.88 16.80 -8.19
C ASP A 335 -21.39 17.20 -8.22
N ARG A 336 -22.24 16.45 -7.51
CA ARG A 336 -23.68 16.68 -7.36
C ARG A 336 -24.07 16.75 -5.87
N PRO A 337 -23.87 17.89 -5.19
CA PRO A 337 -23.97 17.99 -3.73
C PRO A 337 -25.30 17.47 -3.14
N ALA A 338 -26.43 17.81 -3.75
CA ALA A 338 -27.74 17.33 -3.28
C ALA A 338 -27.89 15.81 -3.44
N TYR A 339 -27.37 15.24 -4.50
CA TYR A 339 -27.36 13.78 -4.71
C TYR A 339 -26.43 13.08 -3.73
N CYS A 340 -25.21 13.59 -3.58
CA CYS A 340 -24.23 13.07 -2.64
C CYS A 340 -24.81 13.08 -1.21
N SER A 341 -25.35 14.22 -0.74
CA SER A 341 -25.92 14.35 0.61
C SER A 341 -27.15 13.47 0.87
N ALA A 342 -27.85 13.07 -0.17
CA ALA A 342 -28.99 12.16 -0.03
C ALA A 342 -28.57 10.68 0.08
N HIS A 343 -27.34 10.34 -0.33
CA HIS A 343 -26.89 8.95 -0.43
C HIS A 343 -25.71 8.61 0.48
N LEU A 344 -24.81 9.56 0.77
CA LEU A 344 -23.71 9.39 1.72
C LEU A 344 -24.11 10.09 3.01
N VAL A 345 -24.50 9.32 4.01
CA VAL A 345 -25.13 9.83 5.24
C VAL A 345 -24.42 9.30 6.48
N PRO A 346 -24.45 10.04 7.60
CA PRO A 346 -23.91 9.53 8.87
C PRO A 346 -24.59 8.21 9.29
N LEU A 347 -23.81 7.31 9.91
CA LEU A 347 -24.25 5.97 10.30
C LEU A 347 -25.49 5.96 11.21
N GLU A 348 -25.66 7.00 12.01
CA GLU A 348 -26.80 7.14 12.91
C GLU A 348 -28.14 7.09 12.15
N SER A 349 -28.18 7.57 10.91
CA SER A 349 -29.35 7.55 10.03
C SER A 349 -29.81 6.13 9.66
N LEU A 350 -28.94 5.13 9.79
CA LEU A 350 -29.29 3.74 9.48
C LEU A 350 -30.47 3.24 10.30
N ARG A 351 -30.59 3.65 11.56
CA ARG A 351 -31.68 3.20 12.44
C ARG A 351 -33.04 3.67 11.94
N ASP A 352 -33.12 4.90 11.46
CA ASP A 352 -34.34 5.47 10.92
C ASP A 352 -34.73 4.80 9.60
N ASP A 353 -33.76 4.55 8.74
CA ASP A 353 -34.02 3.87 7.47
C ASP A 353 -34.40 2.38 7.66
N LEU A 354 -33.96 1.74 8.74
CA LEU A 354 -34.34 0.36 9.08
C LEU A 354 -35.77 0.24 9.72
N ALA A 355 -36.45 1.33 9.98
CA ALA A 355 -37.75 1.34 10.67
C ALA A 355 -38.86 0.61 9.90
N SER A 356 -38.81 0.58 8.58
CA SER A 356 -39.73 -0.14 7.72
C SER A 356 -39.09 -0.73 6.48
N PRO A 357 -39.71 -1.72 5.82
CA PRO A 357 -39.24 -2.21 4.52
C PRO A 357 -39.24 -1.15 3.43
N ALA A 358 -40.12 -0.17 3.50
CA ALA A 358 -40.22 0.90 2.49
C ALA A 358 -39.13 1.97 2.64
N SER A 359 -38.69 2.25 3.87
CA SER A 359 -37.57 3.20 4.13
C SER A 359 -36.21 2.55 3.97
N THR A 360 -36.10 1.22 4.10
CA THR A 360 -34.81 0.51 3.95
C THR A 360 -34.34 0.53 2.49
N PRO A 361 -33.14 1.04 2.18
CA PRO A 361 -32.63 1.05 0.80
C PRO A 361 -32.44 -0.37 0.25
N ASN A 362 -32.53 -0.51 -1.08
CA ASN A 362 -32.25 -1.78 -1.76
C ASN A 362 -30.78 -2.18 -1.66
N PHE A 363 -29.85 -1.21 -1.69
CA PHE A 363 -28.44 -1.44 -1.45
C PHE A 363 -27.91 -0.54 -0.34
N VAL A 364 -27.30 -1.13 0.64
CA VAL A 364 -26.75 -0.49 1.84
C VAL A 364 -25.26 -0.80 1.92
N TRP A 365 -24.43 0.22 1.87
CA TRP A 365 -23.00 0.14 2.15
C TRP A 365 -22.75 0.66 3.57
N VAL A 366 -22.18 -0.14 4.45
CA VAL A 366 -21.79 0.27 5.81
C VAL A 366 -20.27 0.43 5.82
N ALA A 367 -19.83 1.67 5.96
CA ALA A 367 -18.41 2.03 6.06
C ALA A 367 -18.08 2.31 7.54
N PRO A 368 -17.34 1.42 8.22
CA PRO A 368 -16.79 1.68 9.55
C PRO A 368 -15.71 2.76 9.48
N ASP A 369 -15.40 3.40 10.62
CA ASP A 369 -14.25 4.29 10.73
C ASP A 369 -12.97 3.51 11.10
N ASP A 370 -11.80 4.12 10.94
CA ASP A 370 -10.47 3.57 11.24
C ASP A 370 -10.35 2.90 12.64
N CYS A 371 -11.21 3.24 13.59
CA CYS A 371 -11.20 2.60 14.91
C CYS A 371 -11.96 1.27 14.94
N VAL A 372 -12.95 1.06 14.08
CA VAL A 372 -13.80 -0.15 14.11
C VAL A 372 -13.86 -0.90 12.78
N ASP A 373 -13.01 -0.53 11.83
CA ASP A 373 -12.79 -1.25 10.58
C ASP A 373 -11.98 -2.55 10.73
N MET A 374 -11.55 -2.88 11.93
CA MET A 374 -10.70 -3.98 12.39
C MET A 374 -9.19 -3.68 12.34
N GLU A 375 -8.74 -2.63 11.67
CA GLU A 375 -7.33 -2.22 11.64
C GLU A 375 -6.96 -1.31 12.83
N GLY A 376 -7.49 -0.09 12.88
CA GLY A 376 -6.99 0.98 13.75
C GLY A 376 -7.10 0.71 15.25
N CYS A 377 -8.25 0.24 15.75
CA CYS A 377 -8.45 -0.17 17.16
C CYS A 377 -8.48 -1.70 17.33
N GLY A 378 -8.23 -2.44 16.25
CA GLY A 378 -8.04 -3.88 16.18
C GLY A 378 -9.33 -4.69 16.04
N ILE A 379 -9.19 -5.93 15.59
CA ILE A 379 -10.25 -6.87 15.21
C ILE A 379 -11.43 -6.91 16.20
N ARG A 380 -11.15 -6.86 17.52
CA ARG A 380 -12.21 -6.94 18.53
C ARG A 380 -13.11 -5.70 18.58
N ALA A 381 -12.62 -4.54 18.18
CA ALA A 381 -13.44 -3.33 18.10
C ALA A 381 -14.42 -3.44 16.93
N GLY A 382 -13.95 -3.84 15.75
CA GLY A 382 -14.76 -4.07 14.57
C GLY A 382 -15.74 -5.23 14.73
N ASP A 383 -15.36 -6.32 15.42
CA ASP A 383 -16.26 -7.44 15.71
C ASP A 383 -17.47 -7.00 16.59
N ARG A 384 -17.25 -6.10 17.57
CA ARG A 384 -18.33 -5.49 18.35
C ARG A 384 -19.19 -4.53 17.52
N PHE A 385 -18.56 -3.77 16.63
CA PHE A 385 -19.27 -2.90 15.70
C PHE A 385 -20.18 -3.73 14.80
N LEU A 386 -19.64 -4.77 14.17
CA LEU A 386 -20.40 -5.70 13.34
C LEU A 386 -21.57 -6.33 14.11
N ALA A 387 -21.34 -6.75 15.36
CA ALA A 387 -22.39 -7.33 16.21
C ALA A 387 -23.56 -6.36 16.44
N ARG A 388 -23.26 -5.09 16.66
CA ARG A 388 -24.27 -4.05 16.89
C ARG A 388 -25.06 -3.71 15.62
N GLU A 389 -24.34 -3.45 14.51
CA GLU A 389 -24.99 -2.97 13.29
C GLU A 389 -25.69 -4.09 12.51
N LEU A 390 -25.03 -5.25 12.33
CA LEU A 390 -25.66 -6.40 11.71
C LEU A 390 -26.82 -6.94 12.56
N GLY A 391 -26.69 -6.89 13.89
CA GLY A 391 -27.78 -7.25 14.82
C GLY A 391 -29.03 -6.40 14.62
N ALA A 392 -28.86 -5.09 14.42
CA ALA A 392 -29.96 -4.18 14.11
C ALA A 392 -30.59 -4.48 12.75
N ILE A 393 -29.78 -4.67 11.71
CA ILE A 393 -30.24 -5.04 10.37
C ILE A 393 -31.06 -6.35 10.44
N MET A 394 -30.54 -7.38 11.08
CA MET A 394 -31.22 -8.67 11.21
C MET A 394 -32.50 -8.61 12.06
N SER A 395 -32.65 -7.59 12.89
CA SER A 395 -33.86 -7.34 13.69
C SER A 395 -34.86 -6.44 12.97
N SER A 396 -34.48 -5.83 11.84
CA SER A 396 -35.33 -4.88 11.09
C SER A 396 -36.56 -5.56 10.45
N PRO A 397 -37.63 -4.81 10.22
CA PRO A 397 -38.79 -5.31 9.46
C PRO A 397 -38.44 -5.81 8.07
N ALA A 398 -37.51 -5.11 7.35
CA ALA A 398 -37.06 -5.50 6.03
C ALA A 398 -36.41 -6.90 6.05
N TRP A 399 -35.53 -7.19 7.02
CA TRP A 399 -34.90 -8.50 7.15
C TRP A 399 -35.88 -9.62 7.48
N ARG A 400 -36.87 -9.30 8.31
CA ARG A 400 -37.84 -10.31 8.78
C ARG A 400 -38.94 -10.64 7.78
N THR A 401 -39.34 -9.67 6.95
CA THR A 401 -40.50 -9.79 6.05
C THR A 401 -40.13 -9.86 4.57
N GLN A 402 -38.91 -9.45 4.20
CA GLN A 402 -38.45 -9.44 2.84
C GLN A 402 -37.16 -10.25 2.69
N ARG A 403 -36.85 -10.64 1.42
CA ARG A 403 -35.58 -11.32 1.15
C ARG A 403 -34.43 -10.34 1.22
N SER A 404 -33.63 -10.50 2.22
CA SER A 404 -32.46 -9.66 2.51
C SER A 404 -31.18 -10.47 2.52
N LEU A 405 -30.09 -9.90 2.00
CA LEU A 405 -28.77 -10.47 1.93
C LEU A 405 -27.79 -9.57 2.69
N ALA A 406 -26.92 -10.12 3.50
CA ALA A 406 -25.80 -9.42 4.09
C ALA A 406 -24.50 -10.06 3.63
N VAL A 407 -23.53 -9.24 3.24
CA VAL A 407 -22.18 -9.63 2.89
C VAL A 407 -21.22 -8.91 3.84
N ILE A 408 -20.30 -9.66 4.40
CA ILE A 408 -19.23 -9.15 5.25
C ILE A 408 -17.93 -9.53 4.55
N THR A 409 -17.15 -8.54 4.16
CA THR A 409 -15.89 -8.75 3.44
C THR A 409 -14.82 -7.75 3.87
N PHE A 410 -13.62 -7.95 3.38
CA PHE A 410 -12.46 -7.12 3.64
C PHE A 410 -11.85 -6.69 2.30
N ASP A 411 -11.17 -5.57 2.29
CA ASP A 411 -10.53 -5.01 1.10
C ASP A 411 -9.30 -5.83 0.69
N GLU A 412 -8.38 -6.07 1.63
CA GLU A 412 -7.15 -6.81 1.42
C GLU A 412 -6.72 -7.55 2.70
N ASP A 413 -5.72 -8.42 2.63
CA ASP A 413 -5.14 -9.01 3.83
C ASP A 413 -4.19 -8.00 4.49
N ALA A 414 -4.11 -8.02 5.81
CA ALA A 414 -3.08 -7.30 6.52
C ALA A 414 -1.73 -7.69 5.90
N TYR A 415 -0.81 -6.71 5.72
CA TYR A 415 0.49 -6.84 5.05
C TYR A 415 1.32 -8.07 5.44
N ASN A 416 0.68 -9.22 5.49
CA ASN A 416 1.24 -10.47 5.94
C ASN A 416 1.86 -11.20 4.75
N HIS A 417 3.15 -10.93 4.48
CA HIS A 417 3.94 -11.54 3.43
C HIS A 417 4.02 -13.09 3.49
N GLU A 418 3.42 -13.71 4.50
CA GLU A 418 3.32 -15.16 4.62
C GLU A 418 2.22 -15.76 3.73
N HIS A 419 1.28 -14.91 3.26
CA HIS A 419 0.19 -15.32 2.37
C HIS A 419 0.25 -14.56 1.04
N PRO A 420 1.04 -15.01 0.05
CA PRO A 420 1.22 -14.31 -1.23
C PRO A 420 -0.06 -14.23 -2.09
N ALA A 421 -1.21 -14.51 -1.53
CA ALA A 421 -2.47 -14.64 -2.23
C ALA A 421 -3.53 -13.60 -1.84
N GLN A 422 -3.24 -12.64 -0.98
CA GLN A 422 -4.21 -11.60 -0.59
C GLN A 422 -5.60 -12.19 -0.26
N ARG A 423 -5.60 -13.22 0.56
CA ARG A 423 -6.82 -13.97 0.86
C ARG A 423 -7.54 -13.35 2.06
N VAL A 424 -8.74 -12.85 1.81
CA VAL A 424 -9.56 -12.19 2.83
C VAL A 424 -10.79 -13.02 3.20
N PRO A 425 -11.33 -12.88 4.42
CA PRO A 425 -12.54 -13.57 4.81
C PRO A 425 -13.76 -12.89 4.16
N THR A 426 -14.68 -13.69 3.60
CA THR A 426 -15.94 -13.17 3.07
C THR A 426 -17.07 -14.10 3.46
N LEU A 427 -18.05 -13.55 4.17
CA LEU A 427 -19.24 -14.26 4.63
C LEU A 427 -20.48 -13.74 3.90
N VAL A 428 -21.38 -14.65 3.55
CA VAL A 428 -22.66 -14.34 2.94
C VAL A 428 -23.77 -14.90 3.82
N LEU A 429 -24.65 -14.02 4.31
CA LEU A 429 -25.83 -14.36 5.10
C LEU A 429 -27.10 -13.93 4.37
N GLY A 430 -28.19 -14.63 4.55
CA GLY A 430 -29.46 -14.23 3.97
C GLY A 430 -30.63 -14.54 4.92
N SER A 431 -31.66 -13.70 4.87
CA SER A 431 -32.92 -13.99 5.54
C SER A 431 -33.57 -15.24 4.95
N ALA A 432 -33.28 -15.54 3.67
CA ALA A 432 -33.66 -16.76 2.96
C ALA A 432 -32.68 -17.04 1.81
N GLY A 433 -32.62 -18.32 1.38
CA GLY A 433 -31.94 -18.73 0.13
C GLY A 433 -30.45 -19.00 0.24
N VAL A 434 -29.74 -18.50 1.22
CA VAL A 434 -28.31 -18.78 1.47
C VAL A 434 -28.17 -20.16 2.14
N ARG A 435 -27.11 -20.88 1.84
CA ARG A 435 -26.78 -22.19 2.41
C ARG A 435 -26.05 -22.01 3.74
N PRO A 436 -26.68 -22.32 4.90
CA PRO A 436 -26.05 -22.15 6.20
C PRO A 436 -24.90 -23.15 6.39
N GLY A 437 -23.79 -22.70 6.99
CA GLY A 437 -22.62 -23.55 7.27
C GLY A 437 -21.88 -24.05 6.03
N TYR A 438 -22.20 -23.52 4.85
CA TYR A 438 -21.53 -23.95 3.60
C TYR A 438 -20.22 -23.24 3.40
N VAL A 439 -19.19 -23.98 3.00
CA VAL A 439 -17.86 -23.45 2.65
C VAL A 439 -17.64 -23.61 1.15
N SER A 440 -17.53 -22.50 0.44
CA SER A 440 -17.16 -22.51 -0.97
C SER A 440 -15.64 -22.47 -1.13
N HIS A 441 -15.10 -23.41 -1.88
CA HIS A 441 -13.69 -23.46 -2.27
C HIS A 441 -13.44 -22.96 -3.69
N ALA A 442 -14.42 -22.33 -4.32
CA ALA A 442 -14.23 -21.68 -5.58
C ALA A 442 -13.46 -20.36 -5.37
N ARG A 443 -12.69 -19.96 -6.37
CA ARG A 443 -11.98 -18.68 -6.32
C ARG A 443 -12.93 -17.55 -6.65
N TYR A 444 -12.93 -16.53 -5.82
CA TYR A 444 -13.66 -15.27 -5.95
C TYR A 444 -12.74 -14.07 -5.72
N THR A 445 -13.19 -12.90 -6.17
CA THR A 445 -12.55 -11.60 -5.98
C THR A 445 -13.64 -10.53 -5.81
N HIS A 446 -13.26 -9.26 -5.62
CA HIS A 446 -14.22 -8.16 -5.52
C HIS A 446 -15.08 -8.02 -6.78
N TYR A 447 -14.54 -8.28 -7.98
CA TYR A 447 -15.36 -8.36 -9.20
C TYR A 447 -16.40 -9.50 -9.13
N SER A 448 -16.05 -10.62 -8.51
CA SER A 448 -17.00 -11.72 -8.27
C SER A 448 -18.10 -11.32 -7.30
N LEU A 449 -17.75 -10.54 -6.28
CA LEU A 449 -18.70 -10.02 -5.31
C LEU A 449 -19.62 -8.97 -5.94
N LEU A 450 -19.09 -8.01 -6.70
CA LEU A 450 -19.88 -7.07 -7.47
C LEU A 450 -20.88 -7.82 -8.38
N ARG A 451 -20.40 -8.82 -9.13
CA ARG A 451 -21.28 -9.65 -9.99
C ARG A 451 -22.36 -10.40 -9.22
N THR A 452 -22.07 -10.75 -7.96
CA THR A 452 -23.05 -11.41 -7.06
C THR A 452 -24.09 -10.39 -6.58
N ILE A 453 -23.69 -9.20 -6.20
CA ILE A 453 -24.57 -8.10 -5.78
C ILE A 453 -25.47 -7.66 -6.95
N GLU A 454 -24.91 -7.47 -8.13
CA GLU A 454 -25.65 -7.18 -9.37
C GLU A 454 -26.69 -8.25 -9.64
N GLY A 455 -26.31 -9.52 -9.53
CA GLY A 455 -27.24 -10.64 -9.67
C GLY A 455 -28.33 -10.64 -8.62
N ALA A 456 -28.00 -10.39 -7.34
CA ALA A 456 -28.96 -10.33 -6.23
C ALA A 456 -29.98 -9.21 -6.39
N LEU A 457 -29.56 -8.04 -6.86
CA LEU A 457 -30.40 -6.86 -7.09
C LEU A 457 -30.99 -6.82 -8.50
N GLY A 458 -30.53 -7.65 -9.41
CA GLY A 458 -31.02 -7.71 -10.77
C GLY A 458 -30.53 -6.65 -11.68
N LEU A 459 -29.39 -6.15 -11.40
CA LEU A 459 -28.71 -5.12 -12.17
C LEU A 459 -27.98 -5.69 -13.40
N GLY A 460 -27.64 -4.81 -14.32
CA GLY A 460 -26.68 -5.11 -15.39
C GLY A 460 -25.26 -5.19 -14.88
N THR A 461 -24.27 -5.10 -15.76
CA THR A 461 -22.85 -5.05 -15.45
C THR A 461 -22.24 -3.69 -15.80
N LEU A 462 -21.20 -3.32 -15.08
CA LEU A 462 -20.47 -2.06 -15.28
C LEU A 462 -19.38 -2.19 -16.34
N THR A 463 -18.59 -3.26 -16.26
CA THR A 463 -17.39 -3.44 -17.07
C THR A 463 -17.30 -4.87 -17.62
N LYS A 464 -16.19 -5.17 -18.29
CA LYS A 464 -15.86 -6.54 -18.65
C LYS A 464 -15.30 -7.36 -17.50
N ASN A 465 -14.83 -6.72 -16.42
CA ASN A 465 -14.31 -7.44 -15.25
C ASN A 465 -15.44 -8.17 -14.53
N ASP A 466 -16.48 -7.45 -14.14
CA ASP A 466 -17.67 -8.02 -13.50
C ASP A 466 -18.45 -8.94 -14.43
N LEU A 467 -18.63 -8.56 -15.71
CA LEU A 467 -19.32 -9.40 -16.72
C LEU A 467 -18.74 -10.81 -16.81
N TYR A 468 -17.42 -10.94 -16.78
CA TYR A 468 -16.75 -12.24 -16.89
C TYR A 468 -16.31 -12.82 -15.55
N ALA A 469 -16.53 -12.12 -14.44
CA ALA A 469 -16.28 -12.64 -13.11
C ALA A 469 -17.27 -13.77 -12.76
N ARG A 470 -16.81 -14.75 -12.01
CA ARG A 470 -17.66 -15.83 -11.50
C ARG A 470 -18.47 -15.32 -10.32
N PRO A 471 -19.82 -15.24 -10.38
CA PRO A 471 -20.60 -14.88 -9.20
C PRO A 471 -20.57 -16.02 -8.17
N ALA A 472 -20.82 -15.71 -6.90
CA ALA A 472 -20.87 -16.68 -5.80
C ALA A 472 -22.19 -17.48 -5.79
N GLY A 473 -22.58 -18.01 -6.94
CA GLY A 473 -23.86 -18.72 -7.12
C GLY A 473 -23.97 -20.03 -6.34
N ASP A 474 -22.87 -20.66 -5.98
CA ASP A 474 -22.82 -21.93 -5.24
C ASP A 474 -23.15 -21.79 -3.73
N VAL A 475 -23.14 -20.59 -3.19
CA VAL A 475 -23.54 -20.34 -1.80
C VAL A 475 -25.06 -20.28 -1.62
N PHE A 476 -25.81 -20.26 -2.71
CA PHE A 476 -27.27 -20.25 -2.68
C PHE A 476 -27.87 -21.64 -2.92
N ARG A 477 -29.03 -21.89 -2.32
CA ARG A 477 -29.82 -23.12 -2.55
C ARG A 477 -30.35 -23.11 -3.98
N GLN A 478 -30.03 -24.13 -4.78
CA GLN A 478 -30.61 -24.29 -6.12
C GLN A 478 -32.06 -24.77 -5.97
N GLY A 479 -33.02 -24.06 -6.58
CA GLY A 479 -34.39 -24.53 -6.57
C GLY A 479 -35.51 -23.48 -6.68
N GLN A 480 -35.21 -22.26 -7.17
CA GLN A 480 -36.26 -21.38 -7.70
C GLN A 480 -35.70 -20.60 -8.88
N ALA A 481 -35.80 -21.15 -10.06
CA ALA A 481 -35.58 -20.40 -11.31
C ALA A 481 -36.70 -19.36 -11.44
N VAL A 482 -36.31 -18.08 -11.42
CA VAL A 482 -37.20 -17.01 -11.91
C VAL A 482 -37.10 -16.99 -13.42
N PRO A 483 -38.21 -16.88 -14.18
CA PRO A 483 -38.17 -16.77 -15.61
C PRO A 483 -37.35 -15.54 -16.03
N THR A 484 -36.36 -15.77 -16.87
CA THR A 484 -35.58 -14.71 -17.51
C THR A 484 -36.49 -14.01 -18.52
N GLN A 485 -36.84 -12.75 -18.28
CA GLN A 485 -37.30 -11.91 -19.37
C GLN A 485 -36.16 -11.70 -20.37
N PRO A 486 -36.42 -11.81 -21.67
CA PRO A 486 -35.41 -11.58 -22.68
C PRO A 486 -35.02 -10.09 -22.69
N ALA A 487 -33.72 -9.84 -22.66
CA ALA A 487 -33.17 -8.51 -22.84
C ALA A 487 -33.58 -7.97 -24.23
N SER A 488 -34.38 -6.92 -24.24
CA SER A 488 -34.67 -6.18 -25.46
C SER A 488 -33.43 -5.48 -25.97
N SER A 489 -32.88 -5.97 -27.05
CA SER A 489 -31.85 -5.31 -27.83
C SER A 489 -32.48 -4.15 -28.59
N THR A 490 -32.27 -2.91 -28.14
CA THR A 490 -32.34 -1.73 -28.98
C THR A 490 -31.12 -0.86 -28.72
N ALA A 491 -30.18 -1.04 -29.61
CA ALA A 491 -29.06 -0.11 -29.76
C ALA A 491 -29.59 1.17 -30.41
N ALA A 492 -29.63 2.24 -29.66
CA ALA A 492 -29.75 3.58 -30.21
C ALA A 492 -28.36 4.24 -30.24
N ARG A 493 -27.89 4.52 -31.45
CA ARG A 493 -26.72 5.36 -31.72
C ARG A 493 -26.99 6.79 -31.26
N PRO A 494 -26.06 7.45 -30.57
CA PRO A 494 -26.15 8.91 -30.46
C PRO A 494 -25.49 9.57 -31.67
N ALA A 495 -26.23 10.52 -32.22
CA ALA A 495 -25.77 11.41 -33.28
C ALA A 495 -24.75 12.42 -32.75
N SER A 496 -23.78 12.70 -33.60
CA SER A 496 -22.78 13.74 -33.46
C SER A 496 -23.43 15.15 -33.52
N SER A 497 -23.04 16.06 -32.64
CA SER A 497 -23.08 17.47 -32.95
C SER A 497 -21.88 18.21 -32.37
N ALA A 498 -21.41 19.12 -33.17
CA ALA A 498 -20.13 19.81 -33.22
C ALA A 498 -19.89 20.87 -32.13
N ALA A 499 -18.61 21.04 -31.90
CA ALA A 499 -17.81 22.20 -31.51
C ALA A 499 -18.45 23.55 -31.22
N ALA A 500 -18.06 24.15 -30.09
CA ALA A 500 -17.70 25.57 -30.00
C ALA A 500 -16.65 25.80 -28.90
N ARG A 501 -15.54 26.42 -29.24
CA ARG A 501 -14.55 27.15 -28.40
C ARG A 501 -14.80 28.66 -28.61
N PRO A 502 -14.10 29.56 -27.91
CA PRO A 502 -13.55 29.66 -26.58
C PRO A 502 -13.93 30.97 -25.84
N GLY A 503 -13.54 31.10 -24.58
CA GLY A 503 -13.64 32.42 -23.90
C GLY A 503 -13.07 32.46 -22.49
N THR A 504 -11.85 32.95 -22.38
CA THR A 504 -11.23 33.82 -21.35
C THR A 504 -11.38 33.50 -19.83
N ARG A 505 -10.22 33.40 -19.23
CA ARG A 505 -9.91 33.60 -17.79
C ARG A 505 -10.41 34.97 -17.29
N PRO A 506 -10.69 35.11 -15.97
CA PRO A 506 -9.70 35.73 -15.11
C PRO A 506 -9.54 35.10 -13.70
N ALA A 507 -8.28 35.18 -13.31
CA ALA A 507 -7.72 35.53 -12.00
C ALA A 507 -8.45 35.24 -10.69
N THR A 508 -7.66 34.54 -9.84
CA THR A 508 -7.69 34.33 -8.38
C THR A 508 -8.19 35.52 -7.54
N PRO A 509 -8.70 35.24 -6.31
CA PRO A 509 -7.80 35.30 -5.17
C PRO A 509 -7.90 34.11 -4.20
N GLY A 510 -6.77 33.82 -3.54
CA GLY A 510 -6.65 32.80 -2.55
C GLY A 510 -7.23 33.17 -1.20
N LEU A 511 -7.37 32.14 -0.38
CA LEU A 511 -7.29 32.11 1.10
C LEU A 511 -7.34 30.63 1.47
N ALA A 512 -6.26 30.07 1.89
CA ALA A 512 -5.75 29.92 3.23
C ALA A 512 -6.52 28.94 4.12
N SER A 513 -5.73 28.00 4.66
CA SER A 513 -5.96 27.18 5.84
C SER A 513 -6.93 25.99 5.73
N GLY A 514 -6.39 24.88 5.25
CA GLY A 514 -6.85 23.56 5.64
C GLY A 514 -5.77 22.89 6.48
N LEU A 515 -6.05 22.62 7.71
CA LEU A 515 -5.22 21.81 8.60
C LEU A 515 -5.24 20.36 8.09
N SER A 516 -4.24 19.98 7.33
CA SER A 516 -3.94 18.59 7.08
C SER A 516 -3.36 17.99 8.36
N LEU A 517 -4.18 17.31 9.12
CA LEU A 517 -3.74 16.27 10.04
C LEU A 517 -3.61 14.99 9.21
N ALA A 518 -2.66 14.97 8.30
CA ALA A 518 -2.13 13.71 7.86
C ALA A 518 -1.48 13.08 9.10
N ALA A 519 -2.14 12.06 9.67
CA ALA A 519 -1.42 10.99 10.32
C ALA A 519 -0.67 10.24 9.21
N ALA A 520 0.10 10.99 8.43
CA ALA A 520 1.16 10.37 7.67
C ALA A 520 1.98 9.63 8.69
N ALA A 521 2.15 8.34 8.51
CA ALA A 521 3.33 7.64 8.95
C ALA A 521 4.53 8.39 8.33
N GLY A 522 4.74 9.63 8.79
CA GLY A 522 5.84 10.49 8.43
C GLY A 522 7.09 9.87 9.01
N LYS A 523 7.84 9.18 8.15
CA LYS A 523 9.18 8.73 8.47
C LYS A 523 9.93 9.90 9.12
N PRO A 524 10.33 9.81 10.40
CA PRO A 524 11.18 10.83 10.96
C PRO A 524 12.54 10.76 10.29
N ALA A 525 12.91 11.80 9.58
CA ALA A 525 14.26 11.96 9.07
C ALA A 525 15.22 12.10 10.26
N ARG A 526 16.15 11.17 10.42
CA ARG A 526 17.14 11.28 11.47
C ARG A 526 18.51 10.84 11.05
N ALA A 527 19.37 11.80 10.97
CA ALA A 527 20.78 11.63 11.29
C ALA A 527 21.05 12.31 12.66
N ALA A 528 21.07 11.53 13.72
CA ALA A 528 21.59 12.02 14.99
C ALA A 528 23.11 11.94 14.95
N VAL A 529 23.77 13.08 14.84
CA VAL A 529 25.22 13.17 15.07
C VAL A 529 25.48 12.94 16.57
N ALA A 530 26.07 11.81 16.91
CA ALA A 530 26.49 11.55 18.29
C ALA A 530 27.76 12.35 18.58
N GLN A 531 27.64 13.32 19.48
CA GLN A 531 28.79 14.00 20.12
C GLN A 531 29.37 13.16 21.25
N PRO A 532 30.69 13.26 21.56
CA PRO A 532 31.35 12.46 22.59
C PRO A 532 31.00 12.95 23.99
N LEU A 533 30.56 12.05 24.89
CA LEU A 533 30.31 12.31 26.29
C LEU A 533 31.14 11.42 27.22
N ALA A 534 31.49 11.98 28.38
CA ALA A 534 32.31 11.39 29.42
C ALA A 534 31.79 10.09 30.05
N SER A 535 32.72 9.24 30.47
CA SER A 535 32.51 7.91 31.02
C SER A 535 31.78 7.93 32.38
N GLY A 536 30.79 7.06 32.59
CA GLY A 536 30.40 6.63 33.93
C GLY A 536 28.93 6.76 34.33
N ARG A 537 27.95 7.12 33.45
CA ARG A 537 26.54 7.27 33.83
C ARG A 537 25.60 6.27 33.19
N GLN A 538 24.52 5.92 33.87
CA GLN A 538 23.46 5.03 33.42
C GLN A 538 22.95 5.46 32.04
N ARG A 539 23.15 4.64 31.04
CA ARG A 539 22.73 4.88 29.65
C ARG A 539 21.23 4.69 29.55
N THR A 540 20.51 5.80 29.42
CA THR A 540 19.05 5.78 29.24
C THR A 540 18.69 6.27 27.84
N ALA A 541 17.91 5.47 27.11
CA ALA A 541 17.23 5.92 25.89
C ALA A 541 15.88 6.51 26.28
N PHE A 542 15.58 7.70 25.77
CA PHE A 542 14.29 8.35 25.89
C PHE A 542 13.54 8.21 24.56
N VAL A 543 12.44 7.48 24.57
CA VAL A 543 11.66 7.13 23.37
C VAL A 543 10.39 7.98 23.35
N VAL A 544 10.20 8.72 22.29
CA VAL A 544 9.03 9.57 22.06
C VAL A 544 7.89 8.72 21.53
N ASN A 545 6.71 8.79 22.13
CA ASN A 545 5.52 8.07 21.72
C ASN A 545 4.44 9.07 21.29
N SER A 546 4.28 9.27 20.01
CA SER A 546 3.43 10.30 19.42
C SER A 546 1.96 10.11 19.77
N GLY A 547 1.44 8.90 19.58
CA GLY A 547 0.05 8.58 19.87
C GLY A 547 -0.31 8.60 21.37
N SER A 548 0.68 8.34 22.26
CA SER A 548 0.43 8.36 23.71
C SER A 548 0.68 9.69 24.38
N GLY A 549 1.26 10.69 23.71
CA GLY A 549 1.68 11.95 24.32
C GLY A 549 2.70 11.76 25.46
N THR A 550 3.61 10.79 25.32
CA THR A 550 4.55 10.41 26.38
C THR A 550 5.97 10.20 25.85
N VAL A 551 6.93 10.20 26.79
CA VAL A 551 8.30 9.72 26.54
C VAL A 551 8.59 8.57 27.50
N THR A 552 9.03 7.42 26.96
CA THR A 552 9.39 6.25 27.76
C THR A 552 10.91 6.18 27.95
N PRO A 553 11.44 6.31 29.19
CA PRO A 553 12.86 6.09 29.44
C PRO A 553 13.17 4.60 29.49
N ILE A 554 14.27 4.19 28.86
CA ILE A 554 14.75 2.79 28.83
C ILE A 554 16.18 2.73 29.35
N ASP A 555 16.39 1.96 30.39
CA ASP A 555 17.73 1.60 30.87
C ASP A 555 18.34 0.59 29.90
N LEU A 556 19.37 0.99 29.17
CA LEU A 556 20.00 0.15 28.14
C LEU A 556 20.87 -0.96 28.74
N VAL A 557 21.28 -0.86 29.98
CA VAL A 557 22.08 -1.89 30.70
C VAL A 557 21.14 -2.96 31.23
N LYS A 558 20.10 -2.54 31.97
CA LYS A 558 19.09 -3.44 32.55
C LYS A 558 18.06 -3.90 31.53
N ARG A 559 18.01 -3.30 30.35
CA ARG A 559 17.05 -3.57 29.26
C ARG A 559 15.60 -3.51 29.75
N ARG A 560 15.28 -2.48 30.54
CA ARG A 560 13.95 -2.31 31.16
C ARG A 560 13.46 -0.89 30.97
N LYS A 561 12.15 -0.75 30.71
CA LYS A 561 11.49 0.56 30.65
C LYS A 561 11.22 1.11 32.04
N GLY A 562 11.32 2.41 32.18
CA GLY A 562 10.82 3.17 33.33
C GLY A 562 9.37 3.61 33.14
N LYS A 563 8.84 4.38 34.12
CA LYS A 563 7.49 4.96 33.96
C LYS A 563 7.47 5.96 32.81
N PRO A 564 6.43 5.93 31.96
CA PRO A 564 6.25 6.95 30.91
C PRO A 564 6.12 8.35 31.52
N ILE A 565 6.73 9.32 30.86
CA ILE A 565 6.73 10.72 31.22
C ILE A 565 5.74 11.45 30.34
N ARG A 566 4.71 12.06 30.87
CA ARG A 566 3.75 12.85 30.09
C ARG A 566 4.43 14.10 29.52
N VAL A 567 4.15 14.39 28.24
CA VAL A 567 4.57 15.58 27.51
C VAL A 567 3.37 16.22 26.80
N GLY A 568 3.55 17.02 25.77
CA GLY A 568 2.44 17.59 25.01
C GLY A 568 1.80 16.60 24.03
N LYS A 569 0.83 17.07 23.25
CA LYS A 569 0.15 16.26 22.23
C LYS A 569 1.05 16.04 21.01
N HIS A 570 0.98 14.85 20.45
CA HIS A 570 1.72 14.42 19.24
C HIS A 570 3.22 14.79 19.30
N PRO A 571 3.99 14.30 20.30
CA PRO A 571 5.41 14.54 20.32
C PRO A 571 6.09 13.82 19.16
N LEU A 572 6.95 14.51 18.39
CA LEU A 572 7.60 13.96 17.20
C LEU A 572 9.12 13.79 17.34
N ALA A 573 9.78 14.75 17.97
CA ALA A 573 11.22 14.83 18.03
C ALA A 573 11.74 15.00 19.45
N ILE A 574 12.99 14.57 19.66
CA ILE A 574 13.68 14.72 20.94
C ILE A 574 15.17 14.98 20.72
N ALA A 575 15.70 15.96 21.42
CA ALA A 575 17.14 16.24 21.49
C ALA A 575 17.60 16.31 22.95
N VAL A 576 18.80 15.78 23.23
CA VAL A 576 19.40 15.79 24.52
C VAL A 576 20.54 16.80 24.52
N THR A 577 20.64 17.62 25.58
CA THR A 577 21.79 18.55 25.76
C THR A 577 23.10 17.78 25.80
N PRO A 578 24.23 18.39 25.35
CA PRO A 578 25.54 17.72 25.32
C PRO A 578 26.01 17.22 26.69
N ASP A 579 25.62 17.88 27.79
CA ASP A 579 25.89 17.45 29.17
C ASP A 579 25.00 16.27 29.62
N GLY A 580 24.03 15.85 28.79
CA GLY A 580 23.10 14.78 29.08
C GLY A 580 22.03 15.07 30.12
N ARG A 581 21.94 16.32 30.64
CA ARG A 581 21.07 16.66 31.79
C ARG A 581 19.62 16.91 31.43
N THR A 582 19.35 17.41 30.22
CA THR A 582 17.99 17.76 29.77
C THR A 582 17.70 17.18 28.38
N ALA A 583 16.52 16.60 28.23
CA ALA A 583 15.98 16.22 26.94
C ALA A 583 14.81 17.14 26.58
N TYR A 584 14.84 17.73 25.40
CA TYR A 584 13.80 18.61 24.88
C TYR A 584 12.94 17.84 23.88
N VAL A 585 11.63 17.86 24.07
CA VAL A 585 10.65 17.12 23.26
C VAL A 585 9.76 18.08 22.50
N ALA A 586 9.78 18.05 21.19
CA ALA A 586 8.91 18.85 20.35
C ALA A 586 7.54 18.18 20.23
N ASN A 587 6.48 18.90 20.62
CA ASN A 587 5.10 18.42 20.65
C ASN A 587 4.29 19.11 19.54
N SER A 588 4.15 18.47 18.37
CA SER A 588 3.57 19.10 17.19
C SER A 588 2.13 19.51 17.40
N GLY A 589 1.33 18.66 18.00
CA GLY A 589 -0.09 18.93 18.25
C GLY A 589 -0.38 19.95 19.37
N SER A 590 0.63 20.35 20.15
CA SER A 590 0.46 21.38 21.21
C SER A 590 1.15 22.69 20.89
N GLY A 591 2.01 22.77 19.86
CA GLY A 591 2.86 23.96 19.63
C GLY A 591 3.81 24.26 20.78
N THR A 592 4.34 23.23 21.45
CA THR A 592 5.20 23.39 22.65
C THR A 592 6.42 22.49 22.59
N VAL A 593 7.42 22.82 23.39
CA VAL A 593 8.54 21.94 23.71
C VAL A 593 8.48 21.58 25.19
N THR A 594 8.59 20.32 25.54
CA THR A 594 8.64 19.88 26.95
C THR A 594 10.07 19.51 27.33
N PRO A 595 10.71 20.24 28.27
CA PRO A 595 11.99 19.84 28.83
C PRO A 595 11.80 18.66 29.80
N ILE A 596 12.70 17.68 29.76
CA ILE A 596 12.73 16.54 30.68
C ILE A 596 14.09 16.51 31.38
N ARG A 597 14.12 16.59 32.69
CA ARG A 597 15.33 16.36 33.48
C ARG A 597 15.68 14.88 33.46
N THR A 598 16.76 14.51 32.80
CA THR A 598 17.10 13.10 32.48
C THR A 598 17.38 12.29 33.76
N ALA A 599 18.05 12.86 34.75
CA ALA A 599 18.39 12.17 35.98
C ALA A 599 17.16 11.83 36.85
N THR A 600 16.20 12.74 36.96
CA THR A 600 14.98 12.55 37.76
C THR A 600 13.82 12.00 36.95
N ARG A 601 13.93 11.99 35.62
CA ARG A 601 12.88 11.56 34.67
C ARG A 601 11.58 12.35 34.88
N ARG A 602 11.67 13.63 35.17
CA ARG A 602 10.53 14.53 35.35
C ARG A 602 10.49 15.60 34.28
N ALA A 603 9.30 15.76 33.67
CA ALA A 603 9.03 16.87 32.78
C ALA A 603 8.96 18.19 33.56
N ALA A 604 9.49 19.25 32.96
CA ALA A 604 9.28 20.62 33.37
C ALA A 604 8.05 21.22 32.64
N ALA A 605 7.73 22.48 32.94
CA ALA A 605 6.66 23.20 32.26
C ALA A 605 6.91 23.25 30.73
N PRO A 606 5.87 23.04 29.92
CA PRO A 606 5.98 23.17 28.48
C PRO A 606 6.32 24.60 28.07
N ILE A 607 7.23 24.75 27.13
CA ILE A 607 7.68 26.04 26.57
C ILE A 607 6.88 26.26 25.27
N PRO A 608 6.07 27.34 25.16
CA PRO A 608 5.39 27.66 23.90
C PRO A 608 6.39 27.98 22.80
N VAL A 609 6.12 27.46 21.59
CA VAL A 609 6.89 27.71 20.36
C VAL A 609 5.93 27.99 19.19
N GLY A 610 6.36 27.90 17.97
CA GLY A 610 5.44 28.04 16.83
C GLY A 610 4.55 26.80 16.61
N GLN A 611 3.67 26.87 15.62
CA GLN A 611 2.77 25.77 15.25
C GLN A 611 3.52 24.61 14.60
N ASP A 612 3.08 23.39 14.87
CA ASP A 612 3.61 22.13 14.33
C ASP A 612 5.15 22.02 14.45
N PRO A 613 5.72 22.05 15.68
CA PRO A 613 7.16 21.83 15.88
C PRO A 613 7.53 20.39 15.52
N ARG A 614 8.41 20.22 14.53
CA ARG A 614 8.74 18.91 13.96
C ARG A 614 10.13 18.40 14.29
N GLU A 615 11.10 19.27 14.43
CA GLU A 615 12.48 18.90 14.73
C GLU A 615 13.09 19.87 15.74
N ILE A 616 14.07 19.38 16.47
CA ILE A 616 14.79 20.16 17.48
C ILE A 616 16.27 19.80 17.47
N ALA A 617 17.13 20.78 17.45
CA ALA A 617 18.56 20.63 17.54
C ALA A 617 19.13 21.51 18.67
N VAL A 618 20.05 20.95 19.43
CA VAL A 618 20.75 21.69 20.50
C VAL A 618 22.16 22.07 20.01
N THR A 619 22.58 23.31 20.30
CA THR A 619 23.94 23.77 19.98
C THR A 619 25.01 22.94 20.70
N PRO A 620 26.19 22.78 20.12
CA PRO A 620 27.29 22.00 20.75
C PRO A 620 27.71 22.47 22.16
N ASP A 621 27.57 23.76 22.44
CA ASP A 621 27.80 24.32 23.78
C ASP A 621 26.63 24.08 24.76
N GLY A 622 25.52 23.53 24.26
CA GLY A 622 24.33 23.21 25.04
C GLY A 622 23.49 24.42 25.47
N ARG A 623 23.80 25.64 24.98
CA ARG A 623 23.16 26.87 25.47
C ARG A 623 21.81 27.17 24.80
N THR A 624 21.61 26.72 23.57
CA THR A 624 20.39 26.99 22.79
C THR A 624 19.86 25.73 22.12
N ALA A 625 18.55 25.54 22.22
CA ALA A 625 17.83 24.55 21.43
C ALA A 625 17.00 25.29 20.36
N TYR A 626 17.20 24.93 19.10
CA TYR A 626 16.48 25.48 17.95
C TYR A 626 15.36 24.53 17.54
N VAL A 627 14.14 25.05 17.41
CA VAL A 627 12.92 24.28 17.11
C VAL A 627 12.36 24.72 15.78
N ALA A 628 12.29 23.79 14.82
CA ALA A 628 11.69 24.06 13.52
C ALA A 628 10.16 23.89 13.60
N ASN A 629 9.41 24.97 13.36
CA ASN A 629 7.97 25.05 13.47
C ASN A 629 7.36 25.04 12.06
N SER A 630 6.94 23.87 11.59
CA SER A 630 6.49 23.66 10.22
C SER A 630 5.25 24.48 9.86
N GLY A 631 4.29 24.52 10.76
CA GLY A 631 3.03 25.25 10.55
C GLY A 631 3.20 26.78 10.56
N SER A 632 4.17 27.31 11.29
CA SER A 632 4.42 28.76 11.39
C SER A 632 5.44 29.28 10.38
N GLY A 633 6.21 28.44 9.72
CA GLY A 633 7.33 28.89 8.87
C GLY A 633 8.45 29.57 9.67
N THR A 634 8.69 29.16 10.91
CA THR A 634 9.65 29.82 11.83
C THR A 634 10.55 28.80 12.52
N VAL A 635 11.66 29.30 13.07
CA VAL A 635 12.47 28.57 14.05
C VAL A 635 12.41 29.32 15.38
N THR A 636 12.11 28.62 16.46
CA THR A 636 12.12 29.21 17.82
C THR A 636 13.39 28.79 18.56
N PRO A 637 14.28 29.72 18.90
CA PRO A 637 15.39 29.45 19.82
C PRO A 637 14.88 29.34 21.27
N ILE A 638 15.37 28.36 22.02
CA ILE A 638 15.10 28.20 23.47
C ILE A 638 16.44 28.29 24.23
N HIS A 639 16.55 29.23 25.12
CA HIS A 639 17.68 29.30 26.03
C HIS A 639 17.62 28.19 27.07
N THR A 640 18.56 27.26 27.01
CA THR A 640 18.50 26.04 27.83
C THR A 640 18.64 26.28 29.33
N ALA A 641 19.41 27.32 29.73
CA ALA A 641 19.62 27.67 31.12
C ALA A 641 18.35 28.21 31.79
N THR A 642 17.61 29.08 31.09
CA THR A 642 16.39 29.72 31.62
C THR A 642 15.12 28.96 31.22
N GLN A 643 15.20 28.06 30.26
CA GLN A 643 14.08 27.36 29.66
C GLN A 643 13.04 28.32 29.04
N GLN A 644 13.47 29.43 28.49
CA GLN A 644 12.64 30.45 27.88
C GLN A 644 12.85 30.46 26.36
N ALA A 645 11.73 30.57 25.60
CA ALA A 645 11.76 30.79 24.18
C ALA A 645 12.15 32.23 23.86
N ALA A 646 13.04 32.42 22.91
CA ALA A 646 13.33 33.70 22.30
C ALA A 646 12.35 34.01 21.16
N ALA A 647 12.46 35.22 20.58
CA ALA A 647 11.64 35.60 19.42
C ALA A 647 11.80 34.58 18.24
N PRO A 648 10.69 34.16 17.61
CA PRO A 648 10.74 33.28 16.48
C PRO A 648 11.47 33.91 15.29
N ILE A 649 12.33 33.16 14.64
CA ILE A 649 13.11 33.55 13.46
C ILE A 649 12.33 33.11 12.22
N PRO A 650 11.88 34.01 11.34
CA PRO A 650 11.25 33.63 10.09
C PRO A 650 12.23 32.87 9.19
N VAL A 651 11.76 31.77 8.59
CA VAL A 651 12.50 30.95 7.62
C VAL A 651 11.60 30.63 6.43
N GLY A 652 11.94 29.66 5.59
CA GLY A 652 11.13 29.26 4.47
C GLY A 652 9.85 28.53 4.86
N ARG A 653 9.13 28.04 3.84
CA ARG A 653 7.85 27.35 4.05
C ARG A 653 8.06 25.92 4.54
N ASN A 654 7.26 25.52 5.52
CA ASN A 654 7.26 24.17 6.12
C ASN A 654 8.67 23.73 6.53
N PRO A 655 9.35 24.42 7.46
CA PRO A 655 10.64 23.95 7.97
C PRO A 655 10.50 22.58 8.63
N ARG A 656 11.30 21.62 8.16
CA ARG A 656 11.14 20.20 8.50
C ARG A 656 12.27 19.64 9.34
N ALA A 657 13.49 20.02 9.05
CA ALA A 657 14.67 19.54 9.74
C ALA A 657 15.65 20.68 10.02
N ILE A 658 16.46 20.49 11.04
CA ILE A 658 17.46 21.48 11.45
C ILE A 658 18.76 20.79 11.89
N ALA A 659 19.90 21.31 11.45
CA ALA A 659 21.21 20.85 11.86
C ALA A 659 22.11 22.04 12.23
N VAL A 660 22.84 21.91 13.33
CA VAL A 660 23.78 22.94 13.80
C VAL A 660 25.19 22.50 13.48
N THR A 661 26.02 23.44 13.01
CA THR A 661 27.45 23.18 12.73
C THR A 661 28.20 22.76 13.98
N PRO A 662 29.28 21.97 13.88
CA PRO A 662 30.07 21.53 15.04
C PRO A 662 30.71 22.67 15.85
N ASP A 663 30.98 23.82 15.22
CA ASP A 663 31.43 25.03 15.87
C ASP A 663 30.33 25.86 16.55
N GLY A 664 29.06 25.43 16.33
CA GLY A 664 27.87 26.05 16.90
C GLY A 664 27.46 27.38 16.24
N ARG A 665 28.15 27.85 15.19
CA ARG A 665 27.92 29.18 14.63
C ARG A 665 26.76 29.29 13.66
N THR A 666 26.37 28.20 13.00
CA THR A 666 25.28 28.21 12.01
C THR A 666 24.33 27.07 12.23
N ALA A 667 23.03 27.38 12.25
CA ALA A 667 21.96 26.39 12.16
C ALA A 667 21.37 26.41 10.75
N TYR A 668 21.38 25.28 10.08
CA TYR A 668 20.78 25.10 8.77
C TYR A 668 19.39 24.49 8.88
N VAL A 669 18.39 25.16 8.32
CA VAL A 669 16.97 24.78 8.38
C VAL A 669 16.50 24.36 7.01
N LEU A 670 15.94 23.16 6.90
CA LEU A 670 15.33 22.67 5.67
C LEU A 670 13.94 23.24 5.47
N ASP A 671 13.75 23.97 4.38
CA ASP A 671 12.47 24.53 3.96
C ASP A 671 11.84 23.60 2.91
N TRP A 672 11.08 22.60 3.39
CA TRP A 672 10.53 21.54 2.53
C TRP A 672 9.63 22.09 1.42
N GLY A 673 8.77 23.06 1.72
CA GLY A 673 7.89 23.71 0.74
C GLY A 673 8.59 24.77 -0.13
N GLY A 674 9.84 25.16 0.19
CA GLY A 674 10.60 26.17 -0.51
C GLY A 674 11.71 25.63 -1.41
N ALA A 675 11.99 24.34 -1.39
CA ALA A 675 13.14 23.70 -2.05
C ALA A 675 14.46 24.44 -1.70
N ALA A 676 14.62 24.81 -0.45
CA ALA A 676 15.74 25.63 0.02
C ALA A 676 16.22 25.19 1.42
N VAL A 677 17.36 25.74 1.81
CA VAL A 677 17.90 25.68 3.16
C VAL A 677 18.15 27.10 3.63
N THR A 678 17.58 27.49 4.77
CA THR A 678 17.83 28.77 5.38
C THR A 678 18.91 28.64 6.46
N PRO A 679 20.09 29.32 6.30
CA PRO A 679 21.09 29.37 7.35
C PRO A 679 20.66 30.40 8.41
N ILE A 680 20.86 30.09 9.70
CA ILE A 680 20.66 31.00 10.82
C ILE A 680 22.03 31.19 11.48
N ASP A 681 22.50 32.44 11.59
CA ASP A 681 23.62 32.81 12.43
C ASP A 681 23.21 32.68 13.88
N THR A 682 23.86 31.81 14.64
CA THR A 682 23.43 31.48 16.01
C THR A 682 23.80 32.57 17.04
N ALA A 683 24.79 33.40 16.73
CA ALA A 683 25.23 34.49 17.61
C ALA A 683 24.26 35.67 17.54
N THR A 684 23.75 35.97 16.34
CA THR A 684 22.84 37.10 16.11
C THR A 684 21.38 36.72 16.07
N GLY A 685 21.06 35.42 15.92
CA GLY A 685 19.69 34.94 15.72
C GLY A 685 19.08 35.37 14.39
N ARG A 686 19.87 35.79 13.39
CA ARG A 686 19.37 36.22 12.09
C ARG A 686 19.43 35.15 11.04
N ALA A 687 18.33 35.02 10.27
CA ALA A 687 18.30 34.18 9.10
C ALA A 687 19.06 34.86 7.95
N GLY A 688 19.91 34.10 7.27
CA GLY A 688 20.56 34.51 6.03
C GLY A 688 19.70 34.18 4.79
N PRO A 689 20.17 34.50 3.58
CA PRO A 689 19.47 34.24 2.35
C PRO A 689 19.27 32.72 2.14
N PRO A 690 18.09 32.30 1.65
CA PRO A 690 17.82 30.90 1.37
C PRO A 690 18.74 30.32 0.28
N ILE A 691 19.32 29.18 0.54
CA ILE A 691 20.21 28.42 -0.35
C ILE A 691 19.35 27.42 -1.13
N ARG A 692 19.28 27.55 -2.44
CA ARG A 692 18.51 26.62 -3.28
C ARG A 692 19.12 25.23 -3.31
N VAL A 693 18.28 24.19 -3.16
CA VAL A 693 18.65 22.78 -3.22
C VAL A 693 17.64 22.03 -4.12
N GLY A 694 17.65 20.71 -4.11
CA GLY A 694 16.66 19.92 -4.84
C GLY A 694 15.24 20.07 -4.25
N SER A 695 14.24 19.63 -5.01
CA SER A 695 12.83 19.68 -4.61
C SER A 695 12.55 18.75 -3.43
N TYR A 696 11.66 19.18 -2.54
CA TYR A 696 11.28 18.48 -1.33
C TYR A 696 12.50 18.03 -0.51
N PRO A 697 13.35 18.95 -0.02
CA PRO A 697 14.48 18.60 0.83
C PRO A 697 13.99 17.97 2.13
N TYR A 698 14.52 16.79 2.48
CA TYR A 698 13.95 15.94 3.52
C TYR A 698 14.88 15.75 4.72
N ALA A 699 16.17 15.54 4.50
CA ALA A 699 17.16 15.34 5.55
C ALA A 699 18.38 16.23 5.31
N ILE A 700 18.98 16.67 6.42
CA ILE A 700 20.24 17.41 6.42
C ILE A 700 21.20 16.82 7.44
N THR A 701 22.47 16.74 7.08
CA THR A 701 23.54 16.39 8.01
C THR A 701 24.77 17.26 7.71
N ILE A 702 25.56 17.52 8.72
CA ILE A 702 26.80 18.29 8.58
C ILE A 702 27.98 17.34 8.75
N ALA A 703 28.98 17.47 7.89
CA ALA A 703 30.21 16.72 8.02
C ALA A 703 30.86 16.96 9.40
N PRO A 704 31.46 15.94 10.02
CA PRO A 704 32.07 16.07 11.35
C PRO A 704 33.15 17.13 11.45
N ASP A 705 33.82 17.44 10.33
CA ASP A 705 34.81 18.50 10.20
C ASP A 705 34.20 19.91 10.08
N GLY A 706 32.88 20.03 10.00
CA GLY A 706 32.15 21.29 9.89
C GLY A 706 32.26 21.97 8.51
N THR A 707 32.89 21.37 7.51
CA THR A 707 33.18 22.03 6.24
C THR A 707 32.01 22.02 5.27
N THR A 708 31.19 21.00 5.31
CA THR A 708 30.10 20.77 4.33
C THR A 708 28.82 20.28 5.00
N ALA A 709 27.70 20.92 4.65
CA ALA A 709 26.36 20.40 4.94
C ALA A 709 25.82 19.63 3.73
N TYR A 710 25.25 18.48 3.94
CA TYR A 710 24.65 17.63 2.90
C TYR A 710 23.15 17.58 3.04
N VAL A 711 22.43 17.87 1.97
CA VAL A 711 20.97 17.93 1.92
C VAL A 711 20.43 16.85 1.01
N ALA A 712 19.65 15.93 1.56
CA ALA A 712 18.89 14.95 0.78
C ALA A 712 17.59 15.58 0.30
N SER A 713 17.33 15.48 -0.99
CA SER A 713 16.13 16.00 -1.62
C SER A 713 15.29 14.84 -2.18
N TYR A 714 14.18 14.55 -1.50
CA TYR A 714 13.27 13.45 -1.81
C TYR A 714 12.70 13.53 -3.23
N GLY A 715 12.23 14.72 -3.64
CA GLY A 715 11.57 14.90 -4.94
C GLY A 715 12.53 14.92 -6.14
N SER A 716 13.77 15.35 -5.96
CA SER A 716 14.76 15.36 -7.03
C SER A 716 15.71 14.15 -7.01
N ASN A 717 15.64 13.30 -5.99
CA ASN A 717 16.50 12.12 -5.85
C ASN A 717 17.99 12.47 -5.81
N THR A 718 18.34 13.56 -5.15
CA THR A 718 19.72 14.08 -5.13
C THR A 718 20.17 14.40 -3.71
N VAL A 719 21.49 14.45 -3.54
CA VAL A 719 22.16 15.06 -2.39
C VAL A 719 22.88 16.31 -2.86
N THR A 720 22.54 17.46 -2.26
CA THR A 720 23.20 18.74 -2.53
C THR A 720 24.20 19.05 -1.43
N PRO A 721 25.51 19.13 -1.71
CA PRO A 721 26.50 19.61 -0.74
C PRO A 721 26.44 21.14 -0.66
N ILE A 722 26.57 21.69 0.53
CA ILE A 722 26.66 23.13 0.79
C ILE A 722 27.96 23.37 1.53
N THR A 723 28.84 24.21 0.97
CA THR A 723 30.07 24.62 1.66
C THR A 723 29.72 25.56 2.82
N VAL A 724 30.02 25.18 4.04
CA VAL A 724 29.59 25.91 5.26
C VAL A 724 30.21 27.32 5.28
N ALA A 725 31.49 27.46 5.00
CA ALA A 725 32.18 28.73 5.04
C ALA A 725 31.63 29.83 4.12
N THR A 726 31.02 29.43 2.98
CA THR A 726 30.53 30.38 1.96
C THR A 726 29.02 30.35 1.75
N GLY A 727 28.31 29.36 2.34
CA GLY A 727 26.89 29.13 2.07
C GLY A 727 26.58 28.75 0.61
N ARG A 728 27.58 28.41 -0.21
CA ARG A 728 27.35 28.10 -1.63
C ARG A 728 27.02 26.63 -1.81
N PRO A 729 25.92 26.31 -2.55
CA PRO A 729 25.59 24.95 -2.91
C PRO A 729 26.53 24.47 -4.01
N GLY A 730 26.98 23.23 -3.89
CA GLY A 730 27.69 22.53 -4.95
C GLY A 730 26.72 21.84 -5.92
N ARG A 731 27.28 21.12 -6.87
CA ARG A 731 26.49 20.35 -7.85
C ARG A 731 25.66 19.27 -7.13
N PRO A 732 24.35 19.17 -7.38
CA PRO A 732 23.55 18.07 -6.86
C PRO A 732 24.03 16.72 -7.36
N VAL A 733 24.21 15.75 -6.45
CA VAL A 733 24.70 14.41 -6.73
C VAL A 733 23.50 13.46 -6.79
N PRO A 734 23.27 12.74 -7.91
CA PRO A 734 22.22 11.73 -7.97
C PRO A 734 22.43 10.66 -6.89
N ALA A 735 21.36 10.35 -6.16
CA ALA A 735 21.32 9.31 -5.15
C ALA A 735 20.10 8.40 -5.42
N GLY A 736 19.84 7.43 -4.60
CA GLY A 736 18.70 6.53 -4.80
C GLY A 736 17.34 7.28 -4.86
N GLN A 737 16.32 6.65 -5.45
CA GLN A 737 14.98 7.25 -5.52
C GLN A 737 14.40 7.51 -4.12
N ALA A 738 13.71 8.64 -3.96
CA ALA A 738 13.18 9.09 -2.68
C ALA A 738 14.28 9.18 -1.60
N THR A 739 15.31 10.00 -1.87
CA THR A 739 16.42 10.17 -0.92
C THR A 739 15.92 10.88 0.34
N ASP A 740 15.80 10.13 1.45
CA ASP A 740 15.13 10.59 2.67
C ASP A 740 15.97 10.55 3.95
N ALA A 741 17.14 9.92 3.94
CA ALA A 741 18.05 9.94 5.08
C ALA A 741 19.52 9.99 4.65
N LEU A 742 20.35 10.58 5.50
CA LEU A 742 21.79 10.75 5.29
C LEU A 742 22.58 10.39 6.54
N ALA A 743 23.78 9.85 6.33
CA ALA A 743 24.79 9.76 7.37
C ALA A 743 26.19 10.00 6.77
N VAL A 744 27.04 10.71 7.49
CA VAL A 744 28.42 10.96 7.11
C VAL A 744 29.33 10.10 7.97
N THR A 745 30.38 9.51 7.36
CA THR A 745 31.41 8.77 8.13
C THR A 745 32.17 9.71 9.09
N PRO A 746 32.63 9.22 10.24
CA PRO A 746 33.37 10.04 11.21
C PRO A 746 34.63 10.72 10.67
N ASP A 747 35.21 10.17 9.60
CA ASP A 747 36.36 10.73 8.90
C ASP A 747 35.98 11.77 7.82
N ALA A 748 34.68 12.12 7.72
CA ALA A 748 34.11 13.04 6.73
C ALA A 748 34.33 12.66 5.26
N ARG A 749 34.80 11.41 4.95
CA ARG A 749 35.16 11.03 3.57
C ARG A 749 34.00 10.52 2.75
N THR A 750 32.99 9.94 3.35
CA THR A 750 31.86 9.33 2.64
C THR A 750 30.52 9.71 3.27
N VAL A 751 29.59 10.13 2.41
CA VAL A 751 28.18 10.33 2.73
C VAL A 751 27.39 9.16 2.23
N TYR A 752 26.60 8.56 3.08
CA TYR A 752 25.66 7.50 2.71
C TYR A 752 24.25 8.08 2.61
N ALA A 753 23.67 8.01 1.42
CA ALA A 753 22.33 8.49 1.13
C ALA A 753 21.35 7.31 1.00
N VAL A 754 20.29 7.35 1.76
CA VAL A 754 19.27 6.31 1.77
C VAL A 754 18.21 6.63 0.73
N GLY A 755 18.01 5.72 -0.23
CA GLY A 755 16.94 5.83 -1.24
C GLY A 755 15.77 4.96 -0.87
N GLY A 756 14.72 5.54 -0.25
CA GLY A 756 13.57 4.82 0.27
C GLY A 756 12.86 3.95 -0.76
N ASN A 757 12.65 4.48 -1.98
CA ASN A 757 11.99 3.75 -3.06
C ASN A 757 12.93 2.86 -3.88
N SER A 758 14.26 3.08 -3.82
CA SER A 758 15.22 2.24 -4.54
C SER A 758 15.66 1.00 -3.75
N GLY A 759 15.35 0.92 -2.46
CA GLY A 759 15.83 -0.16 -1.60
C GLY A 759 17.34 -0.19 -1.45
N THR A 760 18.01 0.96 -1.63
CA THR A 760 19.48 1.04 -1.68
C THR A 760 20.02 2.15 -0.80
N VAL A 761 21.29 2.02 -0.45
CA VAL A 761 22.09 3.09 0.12
C VAL A 761 23.18 3.47 -0.86
N THR A 762 23.26 4.73 -1.26
CA THR A 762 24.26 5.24 -2.21
C THR A 762 25.42 5.87 -1.47
N PRO A 763 26.65 5.35 -1.57
CA PRO A 763 27.83 6.00 -1.02
C PRO A 763 28.27 7.14 -1.94
N ILE A 764 28.50 8.32 -1.40
CA ILE A 764 28.98 9.51 -2.09
C ILE A 764 30.34 9.88 -1.51
N THR A 765 31.38 9.94 -2.35
CA THR A 765 32.71 10.36 -1.94
C THR A 765 32.71 11.88 -1.71
N ALA A 766 32.96 12.34 -0.51
CA ALA A 766 32.86 13.76 -0.14
C ALA A 766 33.78 14.66 -0.96
N ALA A 767 35.06 14.26 -1.13
CA ALA A 767 36.06 15.04 -1.85
C ALA A 767 35.76 15.26 -3.34
N THR A 768 35.09 14.33 -4.00
CA THR A 768 34.83 14.39 -5.45
C THR A 768 33.36 14.63 -5.80
N GLY A 769 32.45 14.53 -4.83
CA GLY A 769 31.00 14.59 -5.07
C GLY A 769 30.50 13.46 -5.99
N ARG A 770 31.24 12.34 -6.14
CA ARG A 770 30.84 11.23 -6.99
C ARG A 770 30.06 10.19 -6.20
N ALA A 771 28.88 9.82 -6.71
CA ALA A 771 28.13 8.68 -6.22
C ALA A 771 28.74 7.36 -6.68
N GLY A 772 28.89 6.42 -5.78
CA GLY A 772 29.21 5.03 -6.10
C GLY A 772 27.93 4.22 -6.43
N PRO A 773 28.09 2.93 -6.76
CA PRO A 773 26.96 2.03 -6.96
C PRO A 773 26.06 1.98 -5.72
N GLY A 774 24.73 1.94 -5.93
CA GLY A 774 23.78 1.73 -4.85
C GLY A 774 23.95 0.34 -4.22
N ILE A 775 24.06 0.29 -2.91
CA ILE A 775 24.19 -0.93 -2.12
C ILE A 775 22.78 -1.41 -1.76
N PRO A 776 22.33 -2.58 -2.25
CA PRO A 776 21.02 -3.12 -1.87
C PRO A 776 20.96 -3.43 -0.36
N VAL A 777 19.88 -3.02 0.31
CA VAL A 777 19.73 -3.23 1.76
C VAL A 777 18.44 -3.96 2.11
N GLY A 778 17.30 -3.36 1.89
CA GLY A 778 15.98 -3.92 2.14
C GLY A 778 14.92 -2.97 1.61
N TYR A 779 13.67 -3.33 1.77
CA TYR A 779 12.58 -2.50 1.24
C TYR A 779 12.30 -1.31 2.13
N SER A 780 12.06 -0.17 1.48
CA SER A 780 11.78 1.12 2.12
C SER A 780 12.77 1.44 3.25
N PRO A 781 14.08 1.51 2.95
CA PRO A 781 15.02 1.98 3.95
C PRO A 781 14.70 3.44 4.30
N ALA A 782 14.61 3.74 5.61
CA ALA A 782 14.11 5.02 6.10
C ALA A 782 15.08 5.77 7.01
N ALA A 783 16.03 5.06 7.62
CA ALA A 783 16.97 5.68 8.53
C ALA A 783 18.33 4.97 8.46
N ILE A 784 19.38 5.69 8.78
CA ILE A 784 20.73 5.18 8.79
C ILE A 784 21.52 5.75 9.98
N ALA A 785 22.32 4.93 10.62
CA ALA A 785 23.27 5.36 11.64
C ALA A 785 24.63 4.68 11.42
N ILE A 786 25.70 5.44 11.47
CA ILE A 786 27.08 4.92 11.29
C ILE A 786 27.71 4.69 12.66
N SER A 787 28.39 3.54 12.80
CA SER A 787 29.15 3.22 14.01
C SER A 787 30.25 4.25 14.26
N ARG A 788 30.62 4.47 15.54
CA ARG A 788 31.67 5.42 15.92
C ARG A 788 33.03 5.15 15.26
N SER A 789 33.30 3.86 14.94
CA SER A 789 34.51 3.48 14.18
C SER A 789 34.45 3.82 12.71
N GLY A 790 33.32 4.27 12.21
CA GLY A 790 33.08 4.49 10.77
C GLY A 790 32.93 3.21 9.93
N ARG A 791 33.17 2.02 10.51
CA ARG A 791 33.26 0.76 9.74
C ARG A 791 31.93 0.12 9.38
N THR A 792 30.84 0.45 10.07
CA THR A 792 29.52 -0.15 9.79
C THR A 792 28.44 0.91 9.82
N ALA A 793 27.66 0.98 8.75
CA ALA A 793 26.40 1.72 8.70
C ALA A 793 25.25 0.73 8.94
N TYR A 794 24.31 1.07 9.82
CA TYR A 794 23.10 0.31 10.10
C TYR A 794 21.92 0.99 9.44
N VAL A 795 21.31 0.33 8.49
CA VAL A 795 20.19 0.86 7.69
C VAL A 795 18.89 0.20 8.14
N VAL A 796 17.96 1.01 8.54
CA VAL A 796 16.61 0.57 8.93
C VAL A 796 15.75 0.44 7.68
N ASN A 797 15.18 -0.73 7.47
CA ASN A 797 14.30 -1.03 6.35
C ASN A 797 12.87 -1.21 6.90
N THR A 798 12.05 -0.18 6.71
CA THR A 798 10.73 -0.06 7.33
C THR A 798 9.83 -1.23 6.96
N ILE A 799 9.67 -1.46 5.67
CA ILE A 799 8.78 -2.52 5.16
C ILE A 799 9.38 -3.90 5.41
N SER A 800 10.69 -4.08 5.21
CA SER A 800 11.31 -5.39 5.50
C SER A 800 11.33 -5.76 6.98
N GLY A 801 11.01 -4.85 7.88
CA GLY A 801 11.11 -5.10 9.34
C GLY A 801 12.52 -5.51 9.77
N THR A 802 13.57 -4.95 9.12
CA THR A 802 14.95 -5.36 9.32
C THR A 802 15.88 -4.16 9.51
N VAL A 803 17.05 -4.44 10.05
CA VAL A 803 18.20 -3.54 10.02
C VAL A 803 19.32 -4.21 9.25
N THR A 804 19.78 -3.60 8.15
CA THR A 804 20.88 -4.13 7.34
C THR A 804 22.19 -3.46 7.74
N PRO A 805 23.18 -4.20 8.26
CA PRO A 805 24.51 -3.67 8.48
C PRO A 805 25.25 -3.60 7.13
N VAL A 806 25.80 -2.44 6.81
CA VAL A 806 26.63 -2.20 5.61
C VAL A 806 28.07 -1.97 6.07
N ASP A 807 28.98 -2.76 5.57
CA ASP A 807 30.43 -2.52 5.76
C ASP A 807 30.84 -1.32 4.90
N THR A 808 31.32 -0.27 5.54
CA THR A 808 31.66 0.97 4.87
C THR A 808 32.97 0.92 4.08
N THR A 809 33.85 -0.03 4.40
CA THR A 809 35.13 -0.23 3.71
C THR A 809 34.94 -1.00 2.41
N THR A 810 34.24 -2.13 2.49
CA THR A 810 33.96 -2.99 1.32
C THR A 810 32.74 -2.54 0.52
N ARG A 811 31.90 -1.67 1.11
CA ARG A 811 30.62 -1.24 0.53
C ARG A 811 29.67 -2.40 0.23
N GLN A 812 29.67 -3.41 1.08
CA GLN A 812 28.81 -4.58 0.97
C GLN A 812 27.80 -4.61 2.12
N ALA A 813 26.57 -5.01 1.79
CA ALA A 813 25.52 -5.28 2.77
C ALA A 813 25.78 -6.65 3.42
N GLY A 814 25.75 -6.69 4.75
CA GLY A 814 25.77 -7.94 5.51
C GLY A 814 24.36 -8.51 5.69
N PRO A 815 24.23 -9.69 6.32
CA PRO A 815 22.92 -10.30 6.58
C PRO A 815 22.01 -9.35 7.36
N PRO A 816 20.74 -9.20 6.95
CA PRO A 816 19.80 -8.33 7.63
C PRO A 816 19.43 -8.89 9.02
N ILE A 817 19.34 -8.01 9.99
CA ILE A 817 18.94 -8.31 11.38
C ILE A 817 17.43 -8.10 11.46
N ARG A 818 16.65 -9.14 11.67
CA ARG A 818 15.19 -9.02 11.84
C ARG A 818 14.87 -8.31 13.15
N VAL A 819 14.09 -7.24 13.09
CA VAL A 819 13.59 -6.50 14.26
C VAL A 819 12.12 -6.82 14.53
N GLY A 820 11.41 -7.34 13.55
CA GLY A 820 10.06 -7.89 13.66
C GLY A 820 9.30 -7.71 12.37
N ILE A 821 8.48 -8.67 12.05
CA ILE A 821 7.46 -8.57 11.02
C ILE A 821 6.44 -7.55 11.55
N TYR A 822 5.97 -6.60 10.76
CA TYR A 822 5.09 -5.47 11.16
C TYR A 822 5.66 -4.50 12.20
N ALA A 823 6.97 -4.53 12.44
CA ALA A 823 7.58 -3.59 13.37
C ALA A 823 7.57 -2.16 12.81
N TYR A 824 7.55 -2.01 11.49
CA TYR A 824 7.73 -0.74 10.79
C TYR A 824 8.80 0.12 11.46
N PRO A 825 10.04 -0.35 11.52
CA PRO A 825 11.10 0.42 12.13
C PRO A 825 11.36 1.68 11.31
N THR A 826 11.31 2.85 11.98
CA THR A 826 11.42 4.15 11.29
C THR A 826 12.64 4.96 11.71
N ALA A 827 13.24 4.65 12.85
CA ALA A 827 14.39 5.38 13.34
C ALA A 827 15.40 4.45 14.02
N ILE A 828 16.66 4.84 13.99
CA ILE A 828 17.74 4.16 14.69
C ILE A 828 18.69 5.17 15.34
N THR A 829 19.10 4.89 16.55
CA THR A 829 20.17 5.63 17.22
C THR A 829 21.17 4.67 17.85
N LEU A 830 22.44 5.05 17.85
CA LEU A 830 23.51 4.24 18.42
C LEU A 830 23.90 4.79 19.78
N ALA A 831 24.03 3.89 20.76
CA ALA A 831 24.56 4.28 22.06
C ALA A 831 26.00 4.82 21.91
N PRO A 832 26.43 5.79 22.72
CA PRO A 832 27.79 6.35 22.68
C PRO A 832 28.90 5.30 22.79
N SER A 833 28.63 4.16 23.46
CA SER A 833 29.56 3.02 23.49
C SER A 833 29.74 2.31 22.14
N GLY A 834 28.86 2.56 21.20
CA GLY A 834 28.82 1.83 19.94
C GLY A 834 28.38 0.37 20.05
N THR A 835 28.08 -0.16 21.24
CA THR A 835 27.75 -1.58 21.44
C THR A 835 26.27 -1.92 21.31
N THR A 836 25.41 -0.94 21.38
CA THR A 836 23.95 -1.10 21.31
C THR A 836 23.35 -0.08 20.37
N SER A 837 22.46 -0.52 19.47
CA SER A 837 21.55 0.36 18.75
C SER A 837 20.13 0.22 19.31
N VAL A 838 19.42 1.33 19.30
CA VAL A 838 17.99 1.42 19.61
C VAL A 838 17.25 1.67 18.32
N VAL A 839 16.44 0.73 17.91
CA VAL A 839 15.58 0.83 16.73
C VAL A 839 14.17 1.12 17.21
N VAL A 840 13.54 2.12 16.63
CA VAL A 840 12.17 2.51 16.98
C VAL A 840 11.21 1.82 16.02
N ASP A 841 10.38 0.94 16.55
CA ASP A 841 9.40 0.14 15.81
C ASP A 841 8.03 0.81 15.98
N THR A 842 7.66 1.69 15.04
CA THR A 842 6.56 2.66 15.19
C THR A 842 5.20 1.98 15.35
N TYR A 843 4.82 1.11 14.44
CA TYR A 843 3.52 0.44 14.52
C TYR A 843 3.47 -0.63 15.62
N ALA A 844 4.57 -1.29 15.90
CA ALA A 844 4.62 -2.28 16.98
C ALA A 844 4.60 -1.67 18.38
N GLY A 845 4.60 -0.34 18.53
CA GLY A 845 4.59 0.34 19.82
C GLY A 845 5.77 -0.06 20.72
N ARG A 846 6.93 -0.38 20.12
CA ARG A 846 8.09 -0.90 20.87
C ARG A 846 9.42 -0.36 20.36
N VAL A 847 10.49 -0.68 21.05
CA VAL A 847 11.85 -0.52 20.54
C VAL A 847 12.57 -1.86 20.57
N THR A 848 13.42 -2.06 19.57
CA THR A 848 14.31 -3.22 19.47
C THR A 848 15.74 -2.80 19.77
N LEU A 849 16.36 -3.46 20.75
CA LEU A 849 17.76 -3.27 21.09
C LEU A 849 18.61 -4.29 20.34
N ILE A 850 19.60 -3.82 19.58
CA ILE A 850 20.53 -4.69 18.85
C ILE A 850 21.92 -4.52 19.43
N ASN A 851 22.58 -5.64 19.74
CA ASN A 851 24.02 -5.64 20.02
C ASN A 851 24.76 -5.50 18.69
N THR A 852 25.46 -4.40 18.51
CA THR A 852 26.13 -4.06 17.24
C THR A 852 27.31 -4.95 16.91
N ARG A 853 27.99 -5.49 17.94
CA ARG A 853 29.14 -6.38 17.76
C ARG A 853 28.71 -7.77 17.29
N THR A 854 27.67 -8.34 17.92
CA THR A 854 27.14 -9.68 17.57
C THR A 854 26.10 -9.65 16.48
N ARG A 855 25.59 -8.46 16.12
CA ARG A 855 24.50 -8.26 15.15
C ARG A 855 23.23 -9.04 15.50
N ARG A 856 22.92 -9.15 16.81
CA ARG A 856 21.74 -9.87 17.32
C ARG A 856 20.83 -8.94 18.09
N VAL A 857 19.53 -9.16 17.96
CA VAL A 857 18.53 -8.56 18.85
C VAL A 857 18.73 -9.09 20.25
N VAL A 858 18.82 -8.18 21.22
CA VAL A 858 19.07 -8.54 22.64
C VAL A 858 17.89 -8.21 23.55
N ALA A 859 16.95 -7.39 23.10
CA ALA A 859 15.69 -7.12 23.77
C ALA A 859 14.70 -6.43 22.82
N GLN A 860 13.43 -6.68 23.04
CA GLN A 860 12.31 -5.90 22.49
C GLN A 860 11.48 -5.39 23.66
N ILE A 861 11.19 -4.09 23.69
CA ILE A 861 10.59 -3.42 24.84
C ILE A 861 9.40 -2.60 24.36
N THR A 862 8.20 -3.00 24.75
CA THR A 862 6.97 -2.22 24.48
C THR A 862 7.04 -0.89 25.20
N VAL A 863 6.78 0.20 24.50
CA VAL A 863 6.85 1.58 24.99
C VAL A 863 5.47 2.24 25.02
N GLY A 864 5.09 3.02 24.08
CA GLY A 864 3.79 3.66 23.95
C GLY A 864 3.31 3.56 22.51
N VAL A 865 2.17 4.14 22.21
CA VAL A 865 1.56 4.10 20.88
C VAL A 865 2.33 5.03 19.93
N TYR A 866 2.62 4.54 18.73
CA TYR A 866 3.36 5.24 17.68
C TYR A 866 4.66 5.91 18.17
N PRO A 867 5.66 5.14 18.62
CA PRO A 867 6.96 5.72 18.91
C PRO A 867 7.63 6.23 17.62
N THR A 868 8.12 7.48 17.65
CA THR A 868 8.66 8.16 16.47
C THR A 868 10.16 8.39 16.54
N ALA A 869 10.70 8.53 17.75
CA ALA A 869 12.05 9.01 17.95
C ALA A 869 12.68 8.47 19.23
N ALA A 870 13.99 8.35 19.24
CA ALA A 870 14.76 8.06 20.44
C ALA A 870 16.05 8.89 20.52
N ALA A 871 16.37 9.39 21.71
CA ALA A 871 17.66 9.99 22.04
C ALA A 871 18.27 9.29 23.25
N ILE A 872 19.60 9.18 23.28
CA ILE A 872 20.32 8.44 24.34
C ILE A 872 21.17 9.42 25.12
N THR A 873 21.05 9.38 26.46
CA THR A 873 21.98 10.06 27.36
C THR A 873 23.27 9.27 27.49
N GLY A 874 24.41 9.96 27.50
CA GLY A 874 25.73 9.38 27.67
C GLY A 874 26.06 8.97 29.09
#